data_6c95357fcb78c132e172c79ca822d686
#
_entry.id   6c95357fcb78c132e172c79ca822d686
#
_cell.length_a   1.000
_cell.length_b   1.000
_cell.length_c   1.000
_cell.angle_alpha   90.00
_cell.angle_beta   90.00
_cell.angle_gamma   90.00
#
_symmetry.space_group_name_H-M   'P 1'
#
loop_
_entity.id
_entity.type
_entity.pdbx_description
1 polymer ?
#
loop_
_entity_poly.entity_id
_entity_poly.type
_entity_poly.pdbx_seq_one_letter_code
_entity_poly.pdbx_strand_id
1 'polypeptide(L)'
;MLNMKKTGKQIIAVITLLGMLWSSGFSVLAAPESAEPSSPDIEVTKTAELKDWESRTYQINLGAKASSSAVGAADVVLVIDRSGSMGERYDGSRQTKMEVLKDTAKDFITQLSAQSPASQVSVVSYASDSKTNIGLTSLDTQENIQSLNRAIDKLWVSGATRSDLGLEDAYSVLGAADSGNKQFVIFLTDGEPNSYSGFDREIAARAESTASIIKGEDLIKRDGRIFGDYDGSLDDGSSHNPYWEFEGDPLSAEIFSIGILKSWSFQRVHDYLNYIDSQHSAALADTAQALQDIFDAITHQIAVTATVSDVLDSRFELTAEQKAAFDTAGVTYTENGDGTTTIVWPDKDLSGNGWQDSVEVKAKDSFIGDNNVLTNAAGSGVSVDGVLVAPFASPTVNVRRLKLKSQDVDKAIFYGDSLRQTGVTDEAGLEAMMLGWDDAENIRPSIGDVFDAPYNQGLIKKAWQPEPCTPEELDKIPDSGIVYKLSVTQSVNPPTEASTNSSSGNVSVAGDSLSGQYTVHVVKGQLDITKEIDAQYTSDTRPNTNQSFVFKIERRDELSGPVQDTFYEVISFAANEDTKVKTNTVRGLRKGYYTVKEESGWSWKYNLTDLTQGFEPVPAPVYKPSEGFYLGGSGDNGTATEAQLNGTAPYQGQEGKAPSVIRASNALKQNTGILGDAANALNRFVN
;
A
#
# COMPACT_ATOMS: atom_id res chain seq x y z
N MET A 1 -17.93 -47.44 26.74
CA MET A 1 -18.15 -47.16 25.32
C MET A 1 -17.73 -45.72 25.08
N LEU A 2 -16.50 -45.57 24.82
CA LEU A 2 -15.76 -45.30 23.55
C LEU A 2 -16.45 -44.31 22.62
N ASN A 3 -15.93 -43.11 22.53
CA ASN A 3 -15.37 -42.66 21.25
C ASN A 3 -14.43 -41.46 21.44
N MET A 4 -13.19 -41.66 21.02
CA MET A 4 -12.11 -40.68 20.96
C MET A 4 -12.19 -39.86 19.68
N LYS A 5 -12.05 -38.55 19.75
CA LYS A 5 -11.70 -37.70 18.60
C LYS A 5 -10.25 -37.26 18.71
N LYS A 6 -9.47 -37.65 17.73
CA LYS A 6 -8.07 -37.25 17.50
C LYS A 6 -8.02 -35.81 16.99
N THR A 7 -7.24 -35.00 17.66
CA THR A 7 -6.74 -33.71 17.14
C THR A 7 -5.28 -33.88 16.73
N GLY A 8 -5.00 -33.62 15.47
CA GLY A 8 -3.63 -33.62 14.93
C GLY A 8 -2.92 -32.30 15.27
N LYS A 9 -1.77 -32.43 15.90
CA LYS A 9 -0.80 -31.33 16.08
C LYS A 9 0.24 -31.41 14.96
N GLN A 10 0.41 -30.32 14.22
CA GLN A 10 1.53 -30.15 13.29
C GLN A 10 2.79 -29.82 14.09
N ILE A 11 3.83 -30.58 13.85
CA ILE A 11 5.17 -30.38 14.42
C ILE A 11 5.99 -29.61 13.39
N ILE A 12 6.48 -28.44 13.80
CA ILE A 12 7.49 -27.66 13.06
C ILE A 12 8.85 -28.20 13.51
N ALA A 13 9.60 -28.78 12.57
CA ALA A 13 10.99 -29.19 12.80
C ALA A 13 11.94 -28.04 12.45
N VAL A 14 12.67 -27.55 13.44
CA VAL A 14 13.83 -26.68 13.29
C VAL A 14 15.06 -27.57 13.09
N ILE A 15 15.73 -27.45 11.96
CA ILE A 15 17.02 -28.11 11.72
C ILE A 15 18.14 -27.11 11.96
N THR A 16 18.89 -27.34 13.03
CA THR A 16 20.14 -26.67 13.31
C THR A 16 21.28 -27.51 12.73
N LEU A 17 22.05 -26.96 11.79
CA LEU A 17 23.24 -27.62 11.25
C LEU A 17 24.46 -27.24 12.09
N LEU A 18 25.05 -28.23 12.74
CA LEU A 18 26.43 -28.18 13.23
C LEU A 18 27.32 -29.00 12.30
N GLY A 19 28.35 -28.37 11.75
CA GLY A 19 29.35 -29.02 10.97
C GLY A 19 30.38 -29.72 11.79
N MET A 20 30.91 -30.83 11.29
CA MET A 20 32.27 -31.31 11.55
C MET A 20 32.83 -32.05 10.32
N LEU A 21 34.06 -31.67 10.01
CA LEU A 21 34.94 -32.24 9.01
C LEU A 21 35.18 -33.73 9.22
N TRP A 22 35.22 -34.50 8.13
CA TRP A 22 36.18 -35.58 7.97
C TRP A 22 36.57 -35.77 6.51
N SER A 23 37.87 -35.68 6.27
CA SER A 23 38.54 -35.89 5.02
C SER A 23 38.70 -37.39 4.74
N SER A 24 38.30 -37.84 3.57
CA SER A 24 38.91 -38.98 2.92
C SER A 24 38.61 -38.94 1.41
N GLY A 25 39.67 -38.88 0.61
CA GLY A 25 39.59 -38.70 -0.82
C GLY A 25 39.05 -39.96 -1.54
N PHE A 26 38.14 -39.67 -2.45
CA PHE A 26 37.88 -40.51 -3.61
C PHE A 26 37.87 -39.62 -4.85
N SER A 27 38.84 -39.81 -5.72
CA SER A 27 38.85 -39.21 -7.05
C SER A 27 37.75 -39.88 -7.89
N VAL A 28 36.63 -39.19 -8.07
CA VAL A 28 35.65 -39.48 -9.10
C VAL A 28 36.05 -38.63 -10.32
N LEU A 29 36.33 -39.27 -11.44
CA LEU A 29 36.45 -38.60 -12.73
C LEU A 29 35.13 -37.84 -12.97
N ALA A 30 35.23 -36.52 -12.97
CA ALA A 30 34.13 -35.64 -13.37
C ALA A 30 33.85 -35.90 -14.87
N ALA A 31 32.61 -36.26 -15.19
CA ALA A 31 32.08 -36.04 -16.52
C ALA A 31 32.13 -34.55 -16.87
N PRO A 32 32.30 -34.17 -18.13
CA PRO A 32 32.29 -32.74 -18.48
C PRO A 32 30.94 -32.14 -18.05
N GLU A 33 31.04 -31.21 -17.13
CA GLU A 33 29.92 -30.35 -16.69
C GLU A 33 29.41 -29.64 -17.93
N SER A 34 28.16 -29.93 -18.32
CA SER A 34 27.48 -29.16 -19.33
C SER A 34 27.45 -27.70 -18.81
N ALA A 35 28.12 -26.81 -19.50
CA ALA A 35 28.08 -25.40 -19.17
C ALA A 35 26.62 -24.98 -19.14
N GLU A 36 26.13 -24.62 -17.94
CA GLU A 36 24.87 -23.89 -17.83
C GLU A 36 24.99 -22.61 -18.69
N PRO A 37 23.97 -22.22 -19.44
CA PRO A 37 24.00 -20.99 -20.19
C PRO A 37 24.29 -19.85 -19.20
N SER A 38 25.41 -19.17 -19.36
CA SER A 38 25.80 -18.05 -18.51
C SER A 38 24.72 -16.98 -18.60
N SER A 39 24.08 -16.66 -17.47
CA SER A 39 23.15 -15.52 -17.40
C SER A 39 23.82 -14.29 -17.99
N PRO A 40 23.11 -13.47 -18.78
CA PRO A 40 23.68 -12.28 -19.37
C PRO A 40 24.22 -11.34 -18.27
N ASP A 41 25.43 -10.82 -18.47
CA ASP A 41 26.05 -9.86 -17.56
C ASP A 41 25.37 -8.49 -17.77
N ILE A 42 24.48 -8.10 -16.84
CA ILE A 42 23.70 -6.88 -16.92
C ILE A 42 24.15 -5.92 -15.81
N GLU A 43 24.67 -4.78 -16.24
CA GLU A 43 24.98 -3.67 -15.33
C GLU A 43 23.70 -2.92 -14.98
N VAL A 44 23.45 -2.75 -13.68
CA VAL A 44 22.29 -2.01 -13.18
C VAL A 44 22.72 -0.84 -12.30
N THR A 45 22.00 0.25 -12.39
CA THR A 45 22.18 1.42 -11.53
C THR A 45 20.88 1.83 -10.92
N LYS A 46 20.91 2.19 -9.63
CA LYS A 46 19.78 2.81 -8.95
C LYS A 46 20.29 3.85 -7.96
N THR A 47 19.78 5.07 -8.08
CA THR A 47 20.06 6.16 -7.15
C THR A 47 18.77 6.80 -6.68
N ALA A 48 18.82 7.44 -5.52
CA ALA A 48 17.70 8.21 -4.99
C ALA A 48 18.19 9.59 -4.54
N GLU A 49 17.49 10.63 -4.94
CA GLU A 49 17.84 12.02 -4.66
C GLU A 49 16.64 12.76 -4.05
N LEU A 50 16.92 13.68 -3.12
CA LEU A 50 15.91 14.56 -2.58
C LEU A 50 15.46 15.56 -3.66
N LYS A 51 14.15 15.60 -3.92
CA LYS A 51 13.54 16.60 -4.80
C LYS A 51 13.03 17.79 -4.00
N ASP A 52 12.25 17.52 -2.96
CA ASP A 52 11.74 18.55 -2.05
C ASP A 52 11.61 18.01 -0.63
N TRP A 53 12.21 18.73 0.34
CA TRP A 53 12.28 18.32 1.75
C TRP A 53 10.92 18.49 2.46
N GLU A 54 10.22 19.56 2.15
CA GLU A 54 8.99 19.91 2.84
C GLU A 54 7.83 19.00 2.43
N SER A 55 7.71 18.73 1.13
CA SER A 55 6.72 17.79 0.58
C SER A 55 7.14 16.33 0.71
N ARG A 56 8.39 16.06 1.16
CA ARG A 56 8.96 14.72 1.35
C ARG A 56 9.03 13.92 0.05
N THR A 57 9.35 14.60 -1.08
CA THR A 57 9.42 13.99 -2.41
C THR A 57 10.86 13.70 -2.83
N TYR A 58 11.04 12.60 -3.57
CA TYR A 58 12.33 12.06 -4.00
C TYR A 58 12.26 11.65 -5.46
N GLN A 59 13.39 11.73 -6.14
CA GLN A 59 13.61 11.22 -7.49
C GLN A 59 14.42 9.93 -7.40
N ILE A 60 13.88 8.83 -7.92
CA ILE A 60 14.59 7.56 -8.07
C ILE A 60 15.01 7.44 -9.52
N ASN A 61 16.30 7.30 -9.79
CA ASN A 61 16.83 7.09 -11.13
C ASN A 61 17.25 5.63 -11.26
N LEU A 62 16.82 5.00 -12.34
CA LEU A 62 17.03 3.59 -12.65
C LEU A 62 17.74 3.46 -13.98
N GLY A 63 18.66 2.53 -14.10
CA GLY A 63 19.31 2.20 -15.35
C GLY A 63 19.68 0.72 -15.42
N ALA A 64 19.59 0.14 -16.60
CA ALA A 64 20.00 -1.21 -16.89
C ALA A 64 20.65 -1.27 -18.27
N LYS A 65 21.78 -1.95 -18.37
CA LYS A 65 22.53 -2.12 -19.61
C LYS A 65 23.15 -3.49 -19.67
N ALA A 66 22.91 -4.21 -20.76
CA ALA A 66 23.63 -5.44 -21.03
C ALA A 66 25.08 -5.15 -21.41
N SER A 67 26.04 -5.89 -20.85
CA SER A 67 27.44 -5.78 -21.30
C SER A 67 27.54 -6.29 -22.74
N SER A 68 28.49 -5.79 -23.51
CA SER A 68 28.66 -6.19 -24.92
C SER A 68 28.97 -7.66 -25.11
N SER A 69 29.36 -8.37 -24.05
CA SER A 69 29.52 -9.84 -24.04
C SER A 69 28.26 -10.60 -23.64
N ALA A 70 27.25 -9.92 -23.13
CA ALA A 70 26.01 -10.49 -22.62
C ALA A 70 24.81 -10.33 -23.57
N VAL A 71 24.92 -9.45 -24.57
CA VAL A 71 23.99 -9.43 -25.70
C VAL A 71 24.20 -10.75 -26.43
N GLY A 72 23.21 -11.66 -26.35
CA GLY A 72 23.32 -12.96 -26.98
C GLY A 72 23.71 -12.80 -28.43
N ALA A 73 24.92 -13.20 -28.77
CA ALA A 73 25.34 -13.18 -30.16
C ALA A 73 24.43 -14.08 -30.97
N ALA A 74 24.08 -13.69 -32.17
CA ALA A 74 23.22 -14.42 -33.07
C ALA A 74 23.99 -14.83 -34.32
N ASP A 75 23.70 -16.03 -34.80
CA ASP A 75 24.08 -16.47 -36.13
C ASP A 75 22.89 -16.30 -37.07
N VAL A 76 22.92 -15.34 -37.95
CA VAL A 76 21.82 -14.97 -38.83
C VAL A 76 22.12 -15.32 -40.27
N VAL A 77 21.26 -16.09 -40.92
CA VAL A 77 21.34 -16.37 -42.35
C VAL A 77 20.25 -15.62 -43.11
N LEU A 78 20.66 -14.65 -43.93
CA LEU A 78 19.76 -13.99 -44.88
C LEU A 78 19.60 -14.88 -46.08
N VAL A 79 18.38 -15.42 -46.32
CA VAL A 79 18.05 -16.27 -47.50
C VAL A 79 17.25 -15.45 -48.49
N ILE A 80 17.89 -15.01 -49.53
CA ILE A 80 17.42 -13.96 -50.41
C ILE A 80 16.99 -14.55 -51.76
N ASP A 81 15.74 -14.36 -52.09
CA ASP A 81 15.21 -14.62 -53.45
C ASP A 81 15.83 -13.66 -54.44
N ARG A 82 16.44 -14.20 -55.52
CA ARG A 82 16.94 -13.43 -56.66
C ARG A 82 16.33 -13.86 -57.97
N SER A 83 15.12 -14.46 -57.90
CA SER A 83 14.33 -14.83 -59.11
C SER A 83 14.01 -13.63 -60.00
N GLY A 84 13.55 -13.89 -61.22
CA GLY A 84 13.29 -12.84 -62.22
C GLY A 84 12.29 -11.78 -61.72
N SER A 85 11.29 -12.14 -60.94
CA SER A 85 10.27 -11.25 -60.36
C SER A 85 10.82 -10.21 -59.40
N MET A 86 11.93 -10.48 -58.72
CA MET A 86 12.64 -9.51 -57.86
C MET A 86 13.19 -8.32 -58.64
N GLY A 87 13.29 -8.39 -59.96
CA GLY A 87 13.62 -7.27 -60.84
C GLY A 87 12.44 -6.34 -61.18
N GLU A 88 11.23 -6.67 -60.72
CA GLU A 88 10.07 -5.81 -60.89
C GLU A 88 10.15 -4.62 -59.94
N ARG A 89 9.45 -3.51 -60.33
CA ARG A 89 9.42 -2.31 -59.46
C ARG A 89 8.61 -2.58 -58.19
N TYR A 90 9.20 -2.15 -57.10
CA TYR A 90 8.47 -2.12 -55.85
C TYR A 90 7.35 -1.08 -55.91
N ASP A 91 6.20 -1.35 -55.35
CA ASP A 91 5.00 -0.54 -55.50
C ASP A 91 5.22 0.93 -55.10
N GLY A 92 4.87 1.84 -56.03
CA GLY A 92 5.07 3.28 -55.81
C GLY A 92 6.50 3.79 -55.80
N SER A 93 7.50 2.91 -55.87
CA SER A 93 8.93 3.22 -55.88
C SER A 93 9.49 3.32 -57.30
N ARG A 94 10.61 4.02 -57.48
CA ARG A 94 11.46 3.96 -58.68
C ARG A 94 12.40 2.77 -58.70
N GLN A 95 12.63 2.17 -57.50
CA GLN A 95 13.52 1.03 -57.30
C GLN A 95 12.84 -0.29 -57.56
N THR A 96 13.60 -1.30 -57.92
CA THR A 96 13.13 -2.69 -57.98
C THR A 96 13.05 -3.30 -56.55
N LYS A 97 12.31 -4.39 -56.42
CA LYS A 97 12.23 -5.15 -55.16
C LYS A 97 13.64 -5.54 -54.67
N MET A 98 14.52 -6.00 -55.56
CA MET A 98 15.90 -6.35 -55.24
C MET A 98 16.73 -5.12 -54.77
N GLU A 99 16.54 -3.95 -55.36
CA GLU A 99 17.25 -2.74 -54.93
C GLU A 99 16.84 -2.34 -53.52
N VAL A 100 15.52 -2.32 -53.24
CA VAL A 100 15.02 -2.02 -51.89
C VAL A 100 15.54 -3.04 -50.89
N LEU A 101 15.42 -4.35 -51.21
CA LEU A 101 15.92 -5.42 -50.30
C LEU A 101 17.40 -5.29 -49.99
N LYS A 102 18.24 -4.94 -50.97
CA LYS A 102 19.68 -4.74 -50.77
C LYS A 102 19.95 -3.59 -49.76
N ASP A 103 19.22 -2.49 -49.89
CA ASP A 103 19.39 -1.35 -49.01
C ASP A 103 18.94 -1.71 -47.58
N THR A 104 17.75 -2.31 -47.42
CA THR A 104 17.23 -2.75 -46.12
C THR A 104 18.11 -3.81 -45.45
N ALA A 105 18.63 -4.79 -46.19
CA ALA A 105 19.53 -5.82 -45.65
C ALA A 105 20.87 -5.23 -45.16
N LYS A 106 21.39 -4.21 -45.82
CA LYS A 106 22.59 -3.49 -45.35
C LYS A 106 22.33 -2.66 -44.11
N ASP A 107 21.15 -2.02 -44.03
CA ASP A 107 20.72 -1.27 -42.84
C ASP A 107 20.54 -2.22 -41.63
N PHE A 108 19.92 -3.39 -41.84
CA PHE A 108 19.83 -4.45 -40.84
C PHE A 108 21.20 -4.87 -40.30
N ILE A 109 22.16 -5.17 -41.18
CA ILE A 109 23.51 -5.55 -40.78
C ILE A 109 24.17 -4.41 -39.95
N THR A 110 23.93 -3.16 -40.33
CA THR A 110 24.46 -2.00 -39.60
C THR A 110 23.84 -1.87 -38.23
N GLN A 111 22.53 -2.04 -38.10
CA GLN A 111 21.80 -1.99 -36.83
C GLN A 111 22.22 -3.14 -35.92
N LEU A 112 22.24 -4.39 -36.45
CA LEU A 112 22.65 -5.56 -35.69
C LEU A 112 24.11 -5.44 -35.22
N SER A 113 25.01 -4.87 -36.02
CA SER A 113 26.41 -4.63 -35.62
C SER A 113 26.54 -3.62 -34.47
N ALA A 114 25.65 -2.63 -34.43
CA ALA A 114 25.63 -1.65 -33.33
C ALA A 114 25.08 -2.23 -32.03
N GLN A 115 24.10 -3.16 -32.14
CA GLN A 115 23.45 -3.78 -30.96
C GLN A 115 24.23 -5.01 -30.46
N SER A 116 24.67 -5.88 -31.36
CA SER A 116 25.35 -7.13 -31.06
C SER A 116 26.56 -7.37 -32.00
N PRO A 117 27.70 -6.71 -31.79
CA PRO A 117 28.89 -6.85 -32.66
C PRO A 117 29.45 -8.27 -32.69
N ALA A 118 29.16 -9.10 -31.66
CA ALA A 118 29.57 -10.50 -31.64
C ALA A 118 28.71 -11.42 -32.53
N SER A 119 27.58 -10.92 -33.03
CA SER A 119 26.75 -11.67 -33.98
C SER A 119 27.46 -11.90 -35.32
N GLN A 120 27.03 -12.95 -36.01
CA GLN A 120 27.54 -13.30 -37.32
C GLN A 120 26.40 -13.28 -38.33
N VAL A 121 26.65 -12.84 -39.54
CA VAL A 121 25.69 -12.83 -40.65
C VAL A 121 26.25 -13.61 -41.83
N SER A 122 25.41 -14.43 -42.44
CA SER A 122 25.64 -15.07 -43.73
C SER A 122 24.63 -14.59 -44.75
N VAL A 123 25.00 -14.57 -46.03
CA VAL A 123 24.13 -14.27 -47.14
C VAL A 123 24.05 -15.48 -48.05
N VAL A 124 22.88 -16.09 -48.14
CA VAL A 124 22.52 -17.12 -49.08
C VAL A 124 21.55 -16.51 -50.10
N SER A 125 21.68 -16.83 -51.36
CA SER A 125 20.73 -16.41 -52.38
C SER A 125 20.29 -17.57 -53.28
N TYR A 126 19.05 -17.53 -53.71
CA TYR A 126 18.48 -18.58 -54.57
C TYR A 126 17.68 -18.02 -55.72
N ALA A 127 17.61 -18.83 -56.80
CA ALA A 127 16.77 -18.63 -57.99
C ALA A 127 16.50 -20.00 -58.64
N SER A 128 16.99 -20.31 -59.85
CA SER A 128 17.05 -21.68 -60.38
C SER A 128 18.16 -22.53 -59.77
N ASP A 129 19.10 -21.91 -59.09
CA ASP A 129 20.20 -22.47 -58.30
C ASP A 129 20.30 -21.67 -56.95
N SER A 130 21.01 -22.21 -56.00
CA SER A 130 21.35 -21.52 -54.75
C SER A 130 22.84 -21.29 -54.62
N LYS A 131 23.20 -20.36 -53.77
CA LYS A 131 24.59 -20.02 -53.48
C LYS A 131 24.75 -19.38 -52.10
N THR A 132 25.65 -19.89 -51.30
CA THR A 132 26.22 -19.15 -50.15
C THR A 132 27.16 -18.07 -50.68
N ASN A 133 26.70 -16.82 -50.72
CA ASN A 133 27.45 -15.70 -51.24
C ASN A 133 28.59 -15.28 -50.32
N ILE A 134 28.34 -15.41 -49.01
CA ILE A 134 29.34 -15.23 -47.95
C ILE A 134 28.85 -16.05 -46.73
N GLY A 135 29.73 -16.83 -46.09
CA GLY A 135 29.43 -17.58 -44.87
C GLY A 135 29.30 -16.70 -43.64
N LEU A 136 29.00 -17.31 -42.50
CA LEU A 136 28.90 -16.58 -41.22
C LEU A 136 30.15 -15.71 -41.02
N THR A 137 29.91 -14.43 -40.88
CA THR A 137 30.95 -13.39 -40.80
C THR A 137 30.61 -12.49 -39.63
N SER A 138 31.52 -12.36 -38.66
CA SER A 138 31.36 -11.54 -37.47
C SER A 138 31.13 -10.06 -37.82
N LEU A 139 30.29 -9.39 -37.02
CA LEU A 139 29.99 -7.97 -37.18
C LEU A 139 30.92 -7.04 -36.37
N ASP A 140 31.97 -7.60 -35.78
CA ASP A 140 32.91 -6.92 -34.88
C ASP A 140 33.84 -5.91 -35.57
N THR A 141 33.97 -6.04 -36.89
CA THR A 141 34.86 -5.14 -37.66
C THR A 141 34.14 -4.50 -38.88
N GLN A 142 34.54 -3.26 -39.16
CA GLN A 142 34.02 -2.55 -40.33
C GLN A 142 34.40 -3.24 -41.65
N GLU A 143 35.50 -3.99 -41.69
CA GLU A 143 35.94 -4.74 -42.89
C GLU A 143 34.97 -5.92 -43.16
N ASN A 144 34.55 -6.60 -42.13
CA ASN A 144 33.56 -7.69 -42.21
C ASN A 144 32.21 -7.17 -42.72
N ILE A 145 31.74 -6.07 -42.13
CA ILE A 145 30.47 -5.41 -42.54
C ILE A 145 30.54 -5.01 -44.02
N GLN A 146 31.66 -4.41 -44.48
CA GLN A 146 31.87 -4.07 -45.89
C GLN A 146 31.91 -5.33 -46.78
N SER A 147 32.39 -6.45 -46.27
CA SER A 147 32.45 -7.70 -47.04
C SER A 147 31.03 -8.29 -47.25
N LEU A 148 30.21 -8.24 -46.20
CA LEU A 148 28.79 -8.59 -46.27
C LEU A 148 28.02 -7.68 -47.23
N ASN A 149 28.21 -6.37 -47.14
CA ASN A 149 27.60 -5.40 -48.02
C ASN A 149 28.00 -5.62 -49.46
N ARG A 150 29.28 -5.91 -49.74
CA ARG A 150 29.72 -6.28 -51.10
C ARG A 150 29.11 -7.58 -51.62
N ALA A 151 28.84 -8.56 -50.78
CA ALA A 151 28.17 -9.79 -51.16
C ALA A 151 26.72 -9.50 -51.56
N ILE A 152 26.00 -8.66 -50.79
CA ILE A 152 24.64 -8.20 -51.09
C ILE A 152 24.59 -7.40 -52.41
N ASP A 153 25.52 -6.46 -52.59
CA ASP A 153 25.58 -5.60 -53.78
C ASP A 153 25.75 -6.41 -55.10
N LYS A 154 26.47 -7.56 -55.03
CA LYS A 154 26.74 -8.44 -56.14
C LYS A 154 25.56 -9.33 -56.54
N LEU A 155 24.48 -9.38 -55.75
CA LEU A 155 23.28 -10.15 -56.11
C LEU A 155 22.68 -9.60 -57.43
N TRP A 156 22.26 -10.49 -58.28
CA TRP A 156 21.63 -10.13 -59.56
C TRP A 156 20.42 -11.05 -59.81
N VAL A 157 19.39 -10.53 -60.40
CA VAL A 157 18.10 -11.21 -60.60
C VAL A 157 18.07 -12.04 -61.87
N SER A 158 17.71 -13.32 -61.77
CA SER A 158 17.39 -14.18 -62.92
C SER A 158 16.83 -15.52 -62.43
N GLY A 159 16.13 -16.21 -63.32
CA GLY A 159 15.73 -17.59 -63.11
C GLY A 159 14.41 -17.77 -62.37
N ALA A 160 14.19 -18.98 -61.90
CA ALA A 160 13.01 -19.46 -61.18
C ALA A 160 13.12 -19.23 -59.68
N THR A 161 12.23 -19.83 -58.85
CA THR A 161 12.15 -19.63 -57.41
C THR A 161 12.31 -21.00 -56.69
N ARG A 162 13.55 -21.53 -56.67
CA ARG A 162 13.92 -22.78 -56.01
C ARG A 162 14.24 -22.50 -54.53
N SER A 163 13.19 -22.19 -53.77
CA SER A 163 13.28 -21.87 -52.33
C SER A 163 13.79 -23.04 -51.45
N ASP A 164 13.54 -24.28 -51.90
CA ASP A 164 14.10 -25.50 -51.31
C ASP A 164 15.65 -25.44 -51.22
N LEU A 165 16.31 -25.09 -52.33
CA LEU A 165 17.76 -24.99 -52.37
C LEU A 165 18.30 -23.86 -51.48
N GLY A 166 17.56 -22.77 -51.36
CA GLY A 166 17.93 -21.66 -50.46
C GLY A 166 17.93 -22.07 -48.98
N LEU A 167 16.93 -22.81 -48.55
CA LEU A 167 16.86 -23.34 -47.20
C LEU A 167 17.85 -24.46 -46.94
N GLU A 168 18.13 -25.33 -47.92
CA GLU A 168 19.19 -26.38 -47.83
C GLU A 168 20.58 -25.72 -47.60
N ASP A 169 20.90 -24.64 -48.31
CA ASP A 169 22.14 -23.91 -48.09
C ASP A 169 22.15 -23.19 -46.71
N ALA A 170 21.01 -22.64 -46.27
CA ALA A 170 20.90 -22.05 -44.93
C ALA A 170 21.12 -23.09 -43.84
N TYR A 171 20.51 -24.30 -43.96
CA TYR A 171 20.74 -25.42 -43.07
C TYR A 171 22.24 -25.77 -43.02
N SER A 172 22.88 -25.87 -44.18
CA SER A 172 24.30 -26.19 -44.27
C SER A 172 25.19 -25.15 -43.59
N VAL A 173 24.84 -23.90 -43.70
CA VAL A 173 25.57 -22.79 -43.05
C VAL A 173 25.43 -22.85 -41.53
N LEU A 174 24.20 -23.00 -41.02
CA LEU A 174 23.93 -23.05 -39.57
C LEU A 174 24.42 -24.34 -38.93
N GLY A 175 24.31 -25.49 -39.64
CA GLY A 175 24.81 -26.77 -39.12
C GLY A 175 26.33 -26.83 -39.03
N ALA A 176 27.06 -25.97 -39.75
CA ALA A 176 28.51 -25.82 -39.67
C ALA A 176 28.98 -24.80 -38.63
N ALA A 177 28.02 -24.07 -37.97
CA ALA A 177 28.35 -23.07 -36.97
C ALA A 177 28.77 -23.73 -35.65
N ASP A 178 29.85 -23.25 -35.06
CA ASP A 178 30.42 -23.72 -33.78
C ASP A 178 30.40 -22.66 -32.68
N SER A 179 29.70 -21.56 -32.92
CA SER A 179 29.66 -20.39 -32.04
C SER A 179 28.88 -20.61 -30.75
N GLY A 180 27.91 -21.52 -30.74
CA GLY A 180 26.94 -21.65 -29.65
C GLY A 180 25.91 -20.52 -29.56
N ASN A 181 25.89 -19.62 -30.53
CA ASN A 181 24.95 -18.51 -30.61
C ASN A 181 23.51 -19.01 -30.91
N LYS A 182 22.49 -18.19 -30.58
CA LYS A 182 21.14 -18.42 -31.12
C LYS A 182 21.19 -18.30 -32.64
N GLN A 183 20.48 -19.21 -33.32
CA GLN A 183 20.48 -19.30 -34.77
C GLN A 183 19.19 -18.76 -35.35
N PHE A 184 19.29 -17.93 -36.39
CA PHE A 184 18.17 -17.30 -37.06
C PHE A 184 18.28 -17.41 -38.57
N VAL A 185 17.15 -17.62 -39.23
CA VAL A 185 17.00 -17.50 -40.68
C VAL A 185 16.02 -16.40 -41.00
N ILE A 186 16.41 -15.46 -41.85
CA ILE A 186 15.49 -14.48 -42.41
C ILE A 186 15.26 -14.87 -43.88
N PHE A 187 14.10 -15.47 -44.14
CA PHE A 187 13.72 -16.01 -45.42
C PHE A 187 12.87 -14.99 -46.20
N LEU A 188 13.35 -14.61 -47.37
CA LEU A 188 12.75 -13.53 -48.20
C LEU A 188 12.40 -14.05 -49.59
N THR A 189 11.14 -13.84 -49.98
CA THR A 189 10.66 -14.16 -51.36
C THR A 189 9.59 -13.17 -51.82
N ASP A 190 9.48 -13.00 -53.14
CA ASP A 190 8.42 -12.18 -53.76
C ASP A 190 7.43 -13.02 -54.59
N GLY A 191 7.51 -14.37 -54.51
CA GLY A 191 6.72 -15.22 -55.35
C GLY A 191 6.48 -16.65 -54.86
N GLU A 192 5.85 -17.39 -55.74
CA GLU A 192 5.58 -18.81 -55.54
C GLU A 192 6.85 -19.65 -55.76
N PRO A 193 7.06 -20.69 -54.94
CA PRO A 193 8.10 -21.67 -55.22
C PRO A 193 7.83 -22.32 -56.59
N ASN A 194 8.81 -22.24 -57.49
CA ASN A 194 8.63 -22.77 -58.85
C ASN A 194 9.98 -23.17 -59.49
N SER A 195 9.92 -24.11 -60.43
CA SER A 195 11.01 -24.49 -61.30
C SER A 195 10.94 -23.85 -62.70
N TYR A 196 9.77 -23.42 -63.12
CA TYR A 196 9.57 -22.79 -64.43
C TYR A 196 8.44 -21.76 -64.39
N SER A 197 7.21 -22.13 -64.02
CA SER A 197 6.07 -21.24 -63.90
C SER A 197 5.00 -21.86 -63.00
N GLY A 198 4.31 -21.03 -62.18
CA GLY A 198 3.27 -21.44 -61.24
C GLY A 198 3.81 -22.14 -60.01
N PHE A 199 2.93 -22.41 -59.05
CA PHE A 199 3.28 -23.00 -57.77
C PHE A 199 3.70 -24.47 -57.93
N ASP A 200 4.94 -24.78 -57.58
CA ASP A 200 5.49 -26.12 -57.64
C ASP A 200 5.46 -26.76 -56.23
N ARG A 201 4.57 -27.77 -56.07
CA ARG A 201 4.36 -28.47 -54.78
C ARG A 201 5.57 -29.23 -54.30
N GLU A 202 6.38 -29.78 -55.22
CA GLU A 202 7.56 -30.55 -54.86
C GLU A 202 8.62 -29.62 -54.24
N ILE A 203 8.82 -28.45 -54.83
CA ILE A 203 9.71 -27.41 -54.28
C ILE A 203 9.21 -26.92 -52.94
N ALA A 204 7.90 -26.63 -52.81
CA ALA A 204 7.31 -26.23 -51.53
C ALA A 204 7.50 -27.30 -50.47
N ALA A 205 7.22 -28.56 -50.76
CA ALA A 205 7.36 -29.66 -49.84
C ALA A 205 8.80 -29.86 -49.35
N ARG A 206 9.78 -29.72 -50.24
CA ARG A 206 11.21 -29.81 -49.88
C ARG A 206 11.60 -28.62 -48.96
N ALA A 207 11.19 -27.43 -49.29
CA ALA A 207 11.45 -26.23 -48.52
C ALA A 207 10.86 -26.32 -47.12
N GLU A 208 9.63 -26.78 -46.98
CA GLU A 208 8.97 -26.99 -45.67
C GLU A 208 9.65 -28.07 -44.85
N SER A 209 10.05 -29.19 -45.46
CA SER A 209 10.80 -30.26 -44.80
C SER A 209 12.12 -29.72 -44.23
N THR A 210 12.90 -29.00 -45.03
CA THR A 210 14.14 -28.37 -44.61
C THR A 210 13.91 -27.36 -43.49
N ALA A 211 12.86 -26.52 -43.61
CA ALA A 211 12.51 -25.55 -42.56
C ALA A 211 12.17 -26.24 -41.23
N SER A 212 11.44 -27.34 -41.26
CA SER A 212 11.11 -28.11 -40.03
C SER A 212 12.37 -28.65 -39.32
N ILE A 213 13.35 -29.15 -40.05
CA ILE A 213 14.62 -29.59 -39.48
C ILE A 213 15.44 -28.42 -38.94
N ILE A 214 15.47 -27.27 -39.63
CA ILE A 214 16.08 -26.01 -39.13
C ILE A 214 15.46 -25.61 -37.81
N LYS A 215 14.13 -25.67 -37.67
CA LYS A 215 13.38 -25.31 -36.45
C LYS A 215 13.51 -26.36 -35.35
N GLY A 216 14.01 -27.55 -35.62
CA GLY A 216 14.03 -28.68 -34.67
C GLY A 216 12.65 -29.29 -34.44
N GLU A 217 11.72 -29.13 -35.35
CA GLU A 217 10.38 -29.70 -35.29
C GLU A 217 10.35 -31.16 -35.80
N ASP A 218 9.61 -32.02 -35.08
CA ASP A 218 9.40 -33.41 -35.49
C ASP A 218 8.29 -33.49 -36.56
N LEU A 219 8.65 -33.79 -37.78
CA LEU A 219 7.73 -33.92 -38.92
C LEU A 219 6.59 -34.96 -38.68
N ILE A 220 6.78 -35.94 -37.83
CA ILE A 220 5.85 -37.05 -37.57
C ILE A 220 4.65 -36.61 -36.69
N LYS A 221 4.75 -35.52 -35.94
CA LYS A 221 3.72 -35.09 -34.97
C LYS A 221 2.69 -34.11 -35.50
N ARG A 222 2.77 -33.71 -36.75
CA ARG A 222 1.75 -32.82 -37.35
C ARG A 222 0.59 -33.66 -37.90
N ASP A 223 -0.52 -33.66 -37.22
CA ASP A 223 -1.92 -34.09 -37.54
C ASP A 223 -2.23 -34.68 -38.94
N GLY A 224 -1.39 -35.55 -39.47
CA GLY A 224 -1.65 -36.22 -40.75
C GLY A 224 -1.76 -35.31 -41.97
N ARG A 225 -1.56 -34.00 -41.83
CA ARG A 225 -1.48 -33.02 -42.91
C ARG A 225 -0.01 -32.74 -43.20
N ILE A 226 0.60 -33.67 -43.88
CA ILE A 226 1.93 -33.48 -44.48
C ILE A 226 1.68 -32.63 -45.72
N PHE A 227 2.16 -31.34 -45.69
CA PHE A 227 2.13 -30.40 -46.81
C PHE A 227 0.76 -30.06 -47.34
N GLY A 228 0.18 -29.07 -46.74
CA GLY A 228 -0.99 -28.29 -47.01
C GLY A 228 -1.88 -28.62 -48.18
N ASP A 229 -3.13 -28.82 -47.84
CA ASP A 229 -4.20 -28.46 -48.78
C ASP A 229 -4.11 -26.94 -49.00
N TYR A 230 -3.15 -26.50 -49.83
CA TYR A 230 -3.07 -25.14 -50.29
C TYR A 230 -4.34 -24.84 -51.10
N ASP A 231 -5.30 -24.15 -50.46
CA ASP A 231 -6.55 -23.60 -51.02
C ASP A 231 -7.71 -24.55 -51.36
N GLY A 232 -7.64 -25.84 -51.11
CA GLY A 232 -8.77 -26.77 -51.37
C GLY A 232 -9.18 -26.91 -52.85
N SER A 233 -8.49 -26.26 -53.78
CA SER A 233 -8.86 -26.21 -55.20
C SER A 233 -8.11 -27.20 -56.06
N LEU A 234 -7.30 -28.09 -55.47
CA LEU A 234 -6.42 -28.98 -56.20
C LEU A 234 -6.69 -30.46 -55.93
N ASP A 235 -7.96 -30.84 -55.88
CA ASP A 235 -8.38 -32.22 -56.07
C ASP A 235 -8.37 -32.56 -57.55
N ASP A 236 -7.15 -32.72 -58.12
CA ASP A 236 -6.95 -33.19 -59.50
C ASP A 236 -7.01 -34.71 -59.60
N GLY A 237 -7.42 -35.41 -58.50
CA GLY A 237 -7.52 -36.84 -58.44
C GLY A 237 -6.16 -37.57 -58.43
N SER A 238 -5.04 -36.85 -58.33
CA SER A 238 -3.72 -37.44 -58.20
C SER A 238 -3.45 -37.81 -56.74
N SER A 239 -3.33 -39.11 -56.45
CA SER A 239 -3.14 -39.67 -55.10
C SER A 239 -1.72 -39.54 -54.58
N HIS A 240 -0.94 -38.58 -55.00
CA HIS A 240 0.44 -38.42 -54.61
C HIS A 240 0.69 -37.03 -54.07
N ASN A 241 0.51 -36.83 -52.76
CA ASN A 241 1.19 -35.75 -52.06
C ASN A 241 2.69 -36.06 -52.05
N PRO A 242 3.56 -35.22 -52.60
CA PRO A 242 4.99 -35.47 -52.55
C PRO A 242 5.45 -35.43 -51.07
N TYR A 243 5.83 -36.56 -50.53
CA TYR A 243 6.49 -36.68 -49.23
C TYR A 243 7.98 -36.53 -49.47
N TRP A 244 8.56 -35.52 -48.85
CA TRP A 244 10.00 -35.34 -48.82
C TRP A 244 10.43 -35.23 -47.38
N GLU A 245 11.36 -36.10 -46.97
CA GLU A 245 12.05 -36.04 -45.74
C GLU A 245 13.45 -35.48 -46.02
N PHE A 246 13.76 -34.33 -45.40
CA PHE A 246 15.12 -33.82 -45.45
C PHE A 246 15.94 -34.58 -44.44
N GLU A 247 17.02 -35.25 -44.89
CA GLU A 247 17.93 -35.99 -44.00
C GLU A 247 18.93 -35.02 -43.36
N GLY A 248 18.80 -34.73 -42.03
CA GLY A 248 19.69 -33.87 -41.30
C GLY A 248 19.40 -33.84 -39.81
N ASP A 249 20.37 -33.41 -38.99
CA ASP A 249 20.20 -33.22 -37.57
C ASP A 249 19.40 -31.93 -37.28
N PRO A 250 18.41 -31.94 -36.36
CA PRO A 250 17.65 -30.75 -35.99
C PRO A 250 18.52 -29.63 -35.40
N LEU A 251 18.32 -28.37 -35.81
CA LEU A 251 19.18 -27.26 -35.40
C LEU A 251 18.57 -26.39 -34.28
N SER A 252 17.26 -26.30 -34.13
CA SER A 252 16.56 -25.42 -33.20
C SER A 252 16.74 -23.92 -33.50
N ALA A 253 16.84 -23.57 -34.77
CA ALA A 253 16.92 -22.20 -35.22
C ALA A 253 15.53 -21.59 -35.42
N GLU A 254 15.42 -20.25 -35.27
CA GLU A 254 14.19 -19.51 -35.53
C GLU A 254 14.16 -18.97 -36.96
N ILE A 255 13.04 -19.13 -37.66
CA ILE A 255 12.87 -18.68 -39.05
C ILE A 255 11.83 -17.57 -39.10
N PHE A 256 12.21 -16.42 -39.63
CA PHE A 256 11.33 -15.32 -40.00
C PHE A 256 11.07 -15.35 -41.52
N SER A 257 9.82 -15.49 -41.94
CA SER A 257 9.46 -15.53 -43.35
C SER A 257 8.81 -14.22 -43.79
N ILE A 258 9.34 -13.61 -44.87
CA ILE A 258 8.90 -12.33 -45.39
C ILE A 258 8.47 -12.46 -46.84
N GLY A 259 7.18 -12.19 -47.12
CA GLY A 259 6.64 -12.08 -48.47
C GLY A 259 6.72 -10.64 -49.00
N ILE A 260 7.53 -10.40 -50.02
CA ILE A 260 7.68 -9.07 -50.67
C ILE A 260 6.59 -8.92 -51.75
N LEU A 261 5.34 -8.78 -51.30
CA LEU A 261 4.13 -8.85 -52.15
C LEU A 261 3.19 -7.70 -51.82
N LYS A 262 2.39 -7.24 -52.80
CA LYS A 262 1.35 -6.21 -52.55
C LYS A 262 0.20 -6.69 -51.67
N SER A 263 -0.05 -7.95 -51.66
CA SER A 263 -1.08 -8.62 -50.88
C SER A 263 -0.81 -10.12 -50.94
N TRP A 264 -1.41 -10.88 -50.07
CA TRP A 264 -1.46 -12.34 -50.21
C TRP A 264 -2.36 -12.70 -51.37
N SER A 265 -1.86 -12.51 -52.61
CA SER A 265 -2.57 -12.70 -53.86
C SER A 265 -3.07 -14.14 -54.04
N PHE A 266 -2.36 -15.09 -53.40
CA PHE A 266 -2.69 -16.50 -53.36
C PHE A 266 -2.61 -17.00 -51.93
N GLN A 267 -3.70 -17.54 -51.41
CA GLN A 267 -3.75 -18.13 -50.06
C GLN A 267 -2.64 -19.17 -49.86
N ARG A 268 -2.34 -19.94 -50.90
CA ARG A 268 -1.28 -20.95 -50.84
C ARG A 268 0.13 -20.40 -50.62
N VAL A 269 0.44 -19.18 -51.06
CA VAL A 269 1.74 -18.53 -50.80
C VAL A 269 1.81 -18.10 -49.32
N HIS A 270 0.73 -17.58 -48.83
CA HIS A 270 0.59 -17.22 -47.40
C HIS A 270 0.74 -18.49 -46.54
N ASP A 271 0.04 -19.55 -46.86
CA ASP A 271 0.08 -20.79 -46.09
C ASP A 271 1.49 -21.42 -46.14
N TYR A 272 2.10 -21.40 -47.32
CA TYR A 272 3.49 -21.87 -47.50
C TYR A 272 4.47 -21.10 -46.64
N LEU A 273 4.44 -19.77 -46.62
CA LEU A 273 5.33 -18.95 -45.83
C LEU A 273 5.07 -19.09 -44.32
N ASN A 274 3.81 -19.25 -43.91
CA ASN A 274 3.47 -19.54 -42.53
C ASN A 274 4.03 -20.92 -42.04
N TYR A 275 4.11 -21.91 -42.94
CA TYR A 275 4.76 -23.18 -42.57
C TYR A 275 6.26 -23.05 -42.35
N ILE A 276 6.92 -22.23 -43.15
CA ILE A 276 8.35 -21.95 -43.02
C ILE A 276 8.61 -21.16 -41.75
N ASP A 277 7.80 -20.17 -41.43
CA ASP A 277 7.93 -19.28 -40.29
C ASP A 277 7.81 -20.02 -38.97
N SER A 278 8.67 -19.69 -37.99
CA SER A 278 8.68 -20.33 -36.66
C SER A 278 7.43 -20.00 -35.82
N GLN A 279 6.87 -18.81 -35.99
CA GLN A 279 5.69 -18.38 -35.28
C GLN A 279 4.38 -18.63 -36.07
N HIS A 280 4.48 -19.23 -37.27
CA HIS A 280 3.38 -19.39 -38.22
C HIS A 280 2.66 -18.08 -38.54
N SER A 281 3.41 -16.99 -38.62
CA SER A 281 2.94 -15.62 -38.83
C SER A 281 3.85 -14.85 -39.77
N ALA A 282 4.01 -15.40 -40.99
CA ALA A 282 4.81 -14.79 -42.05
C ALA A 282 4.45 -13.34 -42.28
N ALA A 283 5.44 -12.47 -42.35
CA ALA A 283 5.25 -11.04 -42.54
C ALA A 283 5.03 -10.66 -44.00
N LEU A 284 4.15 -9.68 -44.27
CA LEU A 284 3.92 -9.13 -45.59
C LEU A 284 4.53 -7.74 -45.72
N ALA A 285 5.50 -7.59 -46.58
CA ALA A 285 6.08 -6.32 -46.96
C ALA A 285 5.47 -5.85 -48.30
N ASP A 286 4.43 -5.01 -48.25
CA ASP A 286 3.78 -4.43 -49.40
C ASP A 286 4.39 -3.13 -49.90
N THR A 287 5.24 -2.50 -49.07
CA THR A 287 5.96 -1.26 -49.34
C THR A 287 7.40 -1.35 -48.86
N ALA A 288 8.29 -0.51 -49.38
CA ALA A 288 9.66 -0.42 -48.91
C ALA A 288 9.74 -0.06 -47.44
N GLN A 289 8.85 0.78 -46.90
CA GLN A 289 8.80 1.11 -45.48
C GLN A 289 8.35 -0.10 -44.65
N ALA A 290 7.35 -0.86 -45.09
CA ALA A 290 6.94 -2.08 -44.38
C ALA A 290 8.06 -3.12 -44.32
N LEU A 291 8.89 -3.25 -45.36
CA LEU A 291 10.05 -4.14 -45.30
C LEU A 291 11.07 -3.65 -44.26
N GLN A 292 11.33 -2.35 -44.21
CA GLN A 292 12.21 -1.77 -43.18
C GLN A 292 11.66 -1.99 -41.76
N ASP A 293 10.37 -1.71 -41.54
CA ASP A 293 9.71 -1.88 -40.26
C ASP A 293 9.79 -3.33 -39.75
N ILE A 294 9.66 -4.32 -40.68
CA ILE A 294 9.81 -5.75 -40.35
C ILE A 294 11.24 -6.08 -39.95
N PHE A 295 12.25 -5.61 -40.67
CA PHE A 295 13.65 -5.83 -40.31
C PHE A 295 14.00 -5.16 -38.99
N ASP A 296 13.49 -3.95 -38.72
CA ASP A 296 13.69 -3.28 -37.45
C ASP A 296 13.07 -4.10 -36.30
N ALA A 297 11.84 -4.65 -36.50
CA ALA A 297 11.20 -5.54 -35.52
C ALA A 297 11.99 -6.82 -35.27
N ILE A 298 12.53 -7.46 -36.33
CA ILE A 298 13.40 -8.64 -36.20
C ILE A 298 14.68 -8.30 -35.44
N THR A 299 15.27 -7.15 -35.73
CA THR A 299 16.48 -6.70 -35.01
C THR A 299 16.20 -6.59 -33.51
N HIS A 300 15.06 -6.04 -33.13
CA HIS A 300 14.64 -5.97 -31.71
C HIS A 300 14.39 -7.35 -31.10
N GLN A 301 13.89 -8.34 -31.85
CA GLN A 301 13.69 -9.71 -31.35
C GLN A 301 15.01 -10.48 -31.16
N ILE A 302 16.02 -10.17 -31.97
CA ILE A 302 17.38 -10.71 -31.81
C ILE A 302 18.09 -10.07 -30.61
N ALA A 303 17.76 -8.81 -30.27
CA ALA A 303 18.33 -8.10 -29.11
C ALA A 303 17.88 -8.73 -27.77
N VAL A 304 18.68 -8.52 -26.73
CA VAL A 304 18.30 -8.94 -25.37
C VAL A 304 17.22 -8.01 -24.83
N THR A 305 16.00 -8.49 -24.82
CA THR A 305 14.89 -7.82 -24.15
C THR A 305 14.76 -8.33 -22.71
N ALA A 306 14.45 -7.43 -21.81
CA ALA A 306 14.32 -7.75 -20.40
C ALA A 306 13.12 -7.04 -19.77
N THR A 307 12.57 -7.61 -18.73
CA THR A 307 11.61 -6.92 -17.86
C THR A 307 12.35 -6.25 -16.72
N VAL A 308 12.21 -4.94 -16.61
CA VAL A 308 12.71 -4.19 -15.46
C VAL A 308 11.59 -4.04 -14.45
N SER A 309 11.88 -4.34 -13.19
CA SER A 309 10.91 -4.22 -12.10
C SER A 309 11.51 -3.42 -10.95
N ASP A 310 10.73 -2.51 -10.38
CA ASP A 310 11.06 -1.84 -9.13
C ASP A 310 9.97 -2.05 -8.10
N VAL A 311 10.34 -2.55 -6.93
CA VAL A 311 9.43 -2.72 -5.79
C VAL A 311 9.74 -1.61 -4.80
N LEU A 312 8.91 -0.58 -4.80
CA LEU A 312 9.02 0.57 -3.93
C LEU A 312 8.75 0.16 -2.47
N ASP A 313 9.58 0.63 -1.55
CA ASP A 313 9.41 0.35 -0.12
C ASP A 313 8.07 0.87 0.40
N SER A 314 7.48 0.15 1.35
CA SER A 314 6.15 0.41 1.90
C SER A 314 5.98 1.81 2.54
N ARG A 315 7.06 2.51 2.85
CA ARG A 315 7.09 3.87 3.39
C ARG A 315 6.91 4.96 2.33
N PHE A 316 6.94 4.60 1.04
CA PHE A 316 6.78 5.51 -0.09
C PHE A 316 5.55 5.18 -0.93
N GLU A 317 5.13 6.15 -1.71
CA GLU A 317 4.06 6.06 -2.70
C GLU A 317 4.43 6.87 -3.94
N LEU A 318 3.86 6.50 -5.10
CA LEU A 318 4.00 7.29 -6.33
C LEU A 318 3.22 8.60 -6.20
N THR A 319 3.80 9.69 -6.68
CA THR A 319 3.05 10.96 -6.77
C THR A 319 1.91 10.83 -7.79
N ALA A 320 0.91 11.69 -7.69
CA ALA A 320 -0.21 11.69 -8.64
C ALA A 320 0.26 11.97 -10.08
N GLU A 321 1.24 12.87 -10.21
CA GLU A 321 1.87 13.23 -11.47
C GLU A 321 2.61 12.03 -12.08
N GLN A 322 3.33 11.26 -11.25
CA GLN A 322 4.03 10.06 -11.70
C GLN A 322 3.06 8.96 -12.16
N LYS A 323 1.97 8.75 -11.43
CA LYS A 323 0.91 7.80 -11.84
C LYS A 323 0.34 8.17 -13.21
N ALA A 324 0.01 9.44 -13.42
CA ALA A 324 -0.51 9.92 -14.71
C ALA A 324 0.51 9.78 -15.86
N ALA A 325 1.81 9.97 -15.57
CA ALA A 325 2.88 9.74 -16.55
C ALA A 325 2.98 8.26 -16.93
N PHE A 326 2.91 7.35 -15.96
CA PHE A 326 2.92 5.90 -16.20
C PHE A 326 1.71 5.42 -17.01
N ASP A 327 0.51 5.91 -16.69
CA ASP A 327 -0.71 5.60 -17.44
C ASP A 327 -0.58 6.01 -18.92
N THR A 328 0.11 7.13 -19.18
CA THR A 328 0.36 7.62 -20.55
C THR A 328 1.43 6.81 -21.27
N ALA A 329 2.48 6.38 -20.55
CA ALA A 329 3.62 5.65 -21.11
C ALA A 329 3.41 4.13 -21.18
N GLY A 330 2.27 3.61 -20.69
CA GLY A 330 1.98 2.18 -20.64
C GLY A 330 2.85 1.40 -19.63
N VAL A 331 3.40 2.09 -18.62
CA VAL A 331 4.12 1.45 -17.51
C VAL A 331 3.10 0.96 -16.49
N THR A 332 3.22 -0.30 -16.08
CA THR A 332 2.29 -0.88 -15.11
C THR A 332 2.78 -0.70 -13.69
N TYR A 333 1.88 -0.37 -12.76
CA TYR A 333 2.19 -0.34 -11.33
C TYR A 333 1.06 -0.99 -10.53
N THR A 334 1.42 -1.66 -9.44
CA THR A 334 0.48 -2.37 -8.55
C THR A 334 0.80 -2.03 -7.10
N GLU A 335 -0.18 -1.52 -6.39
CA GLU A 335 -0.12 -1.32 -4.94
C GLU A 335 -0.40 -2.67 -4.25
N ASN A 336 0.55 -3.18 -3.50
CA ASN A 336 0.49 -4.50 -2.87
C ASN A 336 -0.18 -4.43 -1.49
N GLY A 337 -0.70 -5.57 -1.03
CA GLY A 337 -1.37 -5.66 0.28
C GLY A 337 -0.45 -5.46 1.50
N ASP A 338 0.87 -5.53 1.32
CA ASP A 338 1.89 -5.24 2.34
C ASP A 338 2.33 -3.76 2.35
N GLY A 339 1.70 -2.94 1.50
CA GLY A 339 1.97 -1.51 1.38
C GLY A 339 3.12 -1.14 0.45
N THR A 340 3.82 -2.11 -0.16
CA THR A 340 4.79 -1.87 -1.24
C THR A 340 4.08 -1.54 -2.55
N THR A 341 4.80 -0.97 -3.52
CA THR A 341 4.29 -0.75 -4.88
C THR A 341 5.26 -1.37 -5.88
N THR A 342 4.77 -2.29 -6.70
CA THR A 342 5.55 -2.91 -7.79
C THR A 342 5.33 -2.13 -9.07
N ILE A 343 6.42 -1.69 -9.71
CA ILE A 343 6.43 -0.99 -10.99
C ILE A 343 7.12 -1.91 -12.00
N VAL A 344 6.55 -2.05 -13.20
CA VAL A 344 7.06 -2.97 -14.23
C VAL A 344 7.16 -2.25 -15.56
N TRP A 345 8.33 -2.35 -16.16
CA TRP A 345 8.65 -1.92 -17.52
C TRP A 345 8.93 -3.18 -18.35
N PRO A 346 7.95 -3.72 -19.08
CA PRO A 346 8.15 -4.91 -19.91
C PRO A 346 8.96 -4.59 -21.16
N ASP A 347 9.60 -5.60 -21.71
CA ASP A 347 10.22 -5.62 -23.05
C ASP A 347 11.21 -4.45 -23.31
N LYS A 348 12.10 -4.21 -22.34
CA LYS A 348 13.12 -3.17 -22.49
C LYS A 348 14.37 -3.71 -23.20
N ASP A 349 14.76 -3.04 -24.25
CA ASP A 349 16.04 -3.28 -24.93
C ASP A 349 17.18 -2.76 -24.03
N LEU A 350 18.05 -3.66 -23.59
CA LEU A 350 19.22 -3.36 -22.76
C LEU A 350 20.52 -3.24 -23.58
N SER A 351 20.45 -3.39 -24.89
CA SER A 351 21.62 -3.28 -25.78
C SER A 351 22.05 -1.82 -25.97
N GLY A 352 23.18 -1.60 -26.60
CA GLY A 352 23.70 -0.27 -26.96
C GLY A 352 23.91 0.64 -25.74
N ASN A 353 23.08 1.68 -25.61
CA ASN A 353 23.14 2.63 -24.49
C ASN A 353 22.39 2.15 -23.25
N GLY A 354 21.68 1.02 -23.34
CA GLY A 354 20.83 0.48 -22.28
C GLY A 354 19.53 1.27 -22.10
N TRP A 355 18.78 0.89 -21.08
CA TRP A 355 17.54 1.52 -20.67
C TRP A 355 17.76 2.41 -19.43
N GLN A 356 17.06 3.52 -19.36
CA GLN A 356 17.04 4.42 -18.21
C GLN A 356 15.64 5.00 -18.02
N ASP A 357 15.23 5.18 -16.76
CA ASP A 357 14.02 5.89 -16.39
C ASP A 357 14.17 6.54 -15.02
N SER A 358 13.25 7.42 -14.68
CA SER A 358 13.22 8.08 -13.38
C SER A 358 11.81 8.16 -12.82
N VAL A 359 11.68 7.91 -11.52
CA VAL A 359 10.40 7.79 -10.81
C VAL A 359 10.36 8.80 -9.68
N GLU A 360 9.30 9.61 -9.65
CA GLU A 360 9.06 10.53 -8.55
C GLU A 360 8.18 9.85 -7.49
N VAL A 361 8.68 9.81 -6.27
CA VAL A 361 8.00 9.21 -5.13
C VAL A 361 7.88 10.19 -3.97
N LYS A 362 6.86 9.99 -3.15
CA LYS A 362 6.63 10.74 -1.91
C LYS A 362 6.65 9.78 -0.73
N ALA A 363 7.22 10.19 0.40
CA ALA A 363 7.04 9.44 1.63
C ALA A 363 5.59 9.56 2.11
N LYS A 364 4.97 8.43 2.47
CA LYS A 364 3.58 8.37 2.93
C LYS A 364 3.34 9.30 4.11
N ASP A 365 2.19 9.95 4.12
CA ASP A 365 1.83 10.90 5.19
C ASP A 365 1.77 10.23 6.56
N SER A 366 1.44 8.93 6.65
CA SER A 366 1.46 8.15 7.89
C SER A 366 2.86 7.70 8.34
N PHE A 367 3.92 7.87 7.53
CA PHE A 367 5.29 7.59 7.95
C PHE A 367 5.86 8.74 8.76
N ILE A 368 6.29 8.48 10.01
CA ILE A 368 6.78 9.54 10.93
C ILE A 368 8.08 10.22 10.44
N GLY A 369 8.87 9.53 9.62
CA GLY A 369 10.17 10.00 9.13
C GLY A 369 11.34 9.42 9.91
N ASP A 370 12.46 9.18 9.20
CA ASP A 370 13.69 8.58 9.75
C ASP A 370 14.88 8.90 8.84
N ASN A 371 16.09 8.55 9.30
CA ASN A 371 17.30 8.54 8.48
C ASN A 371 17.54 7.15 7.90
N ASN A 372 18.29 7.08 6.78
CA ASN A 372 18.68 5.84 6.09
C ASN A 372 17.48 4.97 5.65
N VAL A 373 16.42 5.61 5.20
CA VAL A 373 15.21 4.94 4.74
C VAL A 373 15.47 4.33 3.37
N LEU A 374 15.37 2.99 3.26
CA LEU A 374 15.48 2.28 1.98
C LEU A 374 14.36 2.71 1.04
N THR A 375 14.67 2.91 -0.25
CA THR A 375 13.69 3.30 -1.27
C THR A 375 13.03 2.13 -1.96
N ASN A 376 13.62 0.94 -1.89
CA ASN A 376 13.06 -0.28 -2.49
C ASN A 376 13.04 -1.47 -1.54
N ALA A 377 12.11 -2.36 -1.79
CA ALA A 377 11.99 -3.68 -1.17
C ALA A 377 12.65 -4.76 -2.05
N ALA A 378 12.64 -6.00 -1.59
CA ALA A 378 13.16 -7.15 -2.33
C ALA A 378 12.37 -7.37 -3.64
N GLY A 379 13.05 -7.87 -4.68
CA GLY A 379 12.45 -8.15 -5.99
C GLY A 379 12.66 -7.04 -7.03
N SER A 380 13.33 -5.94 -6.66
CA SER A 380 13.72 -4.89 -7.60
C SER A 380 14.94 -5.33 -8.43
N GLY A 381 14.86 -5.20 -9.74
CA GLY A 381 15.97 -5.55 -10.65
C GLY A 381 15.51 -5.84 -12.07
N VAL A 382 16.38 -6.50 -12.80
CA VAL A 382 16.17 -6.90 -14.18
C VAL A 382 15.96 -8.39 -14.28
N SER A 383 14.91 -8.80 -14.97
CA SER A 383 14.57 -10.19 -15.24
C SER A 383 14.66 -10.49 -16.72
N VAL A 384 15.25 -11.62 -17.07
CA VAL A 384 15.27 -12.21 -18.41
C VAL A 384 14.53 -13.54 -18.34
N ASP A 385 13.63 -13.78 -19.25
CA ASP A 385 12.78 -15.00 -19.27
C ASP A 385 12.08 -15.29 -17.92
N GLY A 386 11.71 -14.21 -17.20
CA GLY A 386 11.04 -14.30 -15.89
C GLY A 386 11.96 -14.60 -14.70
N VAL A 387 13.27 -14.73 -14.92
CA VAL A 387 14.26 -14.96 -13.86
C VAL A 387 14.97 -13.64 -13.53
N LEU A 388 15.00 -13.26 -12.25
CA LEU A 388 15.76 -12.10 -11.80
C LEU A 388 17.25 -12.34 -11.92
N VAL A 389 17.93 -11.67 -12.87
CA VAL A 389 19.34 -11.86 -13.18
C VAL A 389 20.24 -10.77 -12.62
N ALA A 390 19.73 -9.55 -12.47
CA ALA A 390 20.49 -8.40 -11.96
C ALA A 390 19.64 -7.58 -10.98
N PRO A 391 19.80 -7.76 -9.65
CA PRO A 391 19.07 -7.00 -8.65
C PRO A 391 19.60 -5.55 -8.55
N PHE A 392 18.68 -4.59 -8.38
CA PHE A 392 19.07 -3.20 -8.10
C PHE A 392 19.65 -3.04 -6.69
N ALA A 393 20.60 -2.14 -6.54
CA ALA A 393 21.00 -1.65 -5.24
C ALA A 393 19.80 -0.99 -4.51
N SER A 394 19.85 -0.97 -3.19
CA SER A 394 18.84 -0.32 -2.35
C SER A 394 19.36 1.01 -1.81
N PRO A 395 19.23 2.11 -2.55
CA PRO A 395 19.66 3.42 -2.06
C PRO A 395 18.80 3.86 -0.88
N THR A 396 19.38 4.66 0.00
CA THR A 396 18.69 5.20 1.16
C THR A 396 18.56 6.71 1.08
N VAL A 397 17.50 7.23 1.66
CA VAL A 397 17.26 8.67 1.84
C VAL A 397 16.93 8.99 3.29
N ASN A 398 17.16 10.24 3.69
CA ASN A 398 16.62 10.76 4.94
C ASN A 398 15.24 11.34 4.67
N VAL A 399 14.26 10.98 5.49
CA VAL A 399 12.87 11.44 5.35
C VAL A 399 12.53 12.41 6.48
N ARG A 400 12.11 13.63 6.12
CA ARG A 400 11.70 14.66 7.06
C ARG A 400 10.70 14.10 8.06
N ARG A 401 10.95 14.38 9.34
CA ARG A 401 10.11 13.90 10.41
C ARG A 401 8.89 14.80 10.59
N LEU A 402 7.74 14.18 10.79
CA LEU A 402 6.53 14.86 11.26
C LEU A 402 6.69 15.17 12.75
N LYS A 403 6.42 16.42 13.13
CA LYS A 403 6.55 16.87 14.52
C LYS A 403 5.20 16.83 15.20
N LEU A 404 5.13 16.00 16.25
CA LEU A 404 4.02 16.01 17.19
C LEU A 404 4.17 17.14 18.18
N LYS A 405 3.05 17.66 18.67
CA LYS A 405 2.98 18.50 19.86
C LYS A 405 2.03 17.88 20.86
N SER A 406 2.30 18.14 22.14
CA SER A 406 1.39 17.79 23.21
C SER A 406 0.81 19.04 23.85
N GLN A 407 -0.33 18.87 24.48
CA GLN A 407 -0.99 19.90 25.30
C GLN A 407 -1.51 19.28 26.59
N ASP A 408 -1.51 20.09 27.66
CA ASP A 408 -2.19 19.74 28.89
C ASP A 408 -3.67 20.10 28.79
N VAL A 409 -4.52 19.24 29.32
CA VAL A 409 -5.97 19.40 29.29
C VAL A 409 -6.52 19.27 30.70
N ASP A 410 -7.26 20.28 31.14
CA ASP A 410 -7.99 20.25 32.40
C ASP A 410 -9.48 20.12 32.15
N LYS A 411 -10.12 19.16 32.78
CA LYS A 411 -11.57 18.93 32.73
C LYS A 411 -12.10 18.75 34.14
N ALA A 412 -13.36 19.07 34.30
CA ALA A 412 -14.08 18.80 35.54
C ALA A 412 -15.33 17.98 35.24
N ILE A 413 -15.62 17.04 36.13
CA ILE A 413 -16.82 16.24 36.12
C ILE A 413 -17.47 16.31 37.50
N PHE A 414 -18.76 16.01 37.55
CA PHE A 414 -19.46 15.92 38.82
C PHE A 414 -19.19 14.58 39.50
N TYR A 415 -19.17 14.55 40.80
CA TYR A 415 -18.97 13.31 41.57
C TYR A 415 -19.98 12.26 41.21
N GLY A 416 -19.49 11.14 40.65
CA GLY A 416 -20.27 10.03 40.12
C GLY A 416 -20.54 10.09 38.61
N ASP A 417 -20.00 11.10 37.90
CA ASP A 417 -19.95 11.09 36.44
C ASP A 417 -18.78 10.25 35.95
N SER A 418 -18.83 9.88 34.68
CA SER A 418 -17.76 9.20 33.99
C SER A 418 -16.95 10.12 33.08
N LEU A 419 -15.80 9.68 32.60
CA LEU A 419 -14.96 10.44 31.65
C LEU A 419 -15.72 10.75 30.35
N ARG A 420 -16.71 9.96 29.98
CA ARG A 420 -17.58 10.21 28.79
C ARG A 420 -18.24 11.58 28.80
N GLN A 421 -18.46 12.16 29.96
CA GLN A 421 -19.01 13.50 30.10
C GLN A 421 -18.04 14.60 29.57
N THR A 422 -16.77 14.27 29.42
CA THR A 422 -15.76 15.16 28.83
C THR A 422 -15.58 14.93 27.32
N GLY A 423 -16.36 14.03 26.72
CA GLY A 423 -16.25 13.64 25.31
C GLY A 423 -15.22 12.54 25.01
N VAL A 424 -14.60 11.97 26.02
CA VAL A 424 -13.62 10.86 25.90
C VAL A 424 -14.32 9.54 26.13
N THR A 425 -14.27 8.64 25.14
CA THR A 425 -14.92 7.33 25.19
C THR A 425 -13.95 6.16 25.23
N ASP A 426 -12.69 6.40 24.83
CA ASP A 426 -11.65 5.40 24.69
C ASP A 426 -10.24 6.05 24.74
N GLU A 427 -9.20 5.24 24.64
CA GLU A 427 -7.80 5.67 24.64
C GLU A 427 -7.51 6.62 23.46
N ALA A 428 -8.02 6.31 22.27
CA ALA A 428 -7.78 7.14 21.07
C ALA A 428 -8.39 8.54 21.22
N GLY A 429 -9.59 8.64 21.81
CA GLY A 429 -10.21 9.91 22.15
C GLY A 429 -9.40 10.71 23.18
N LEU A 430 -8.78 10.03 24.17
CA LEU A 430 -7.90 10.66 25.15
C LEU A 430 -6.61 11.16 24.49
N GLU A 431 -5.99 10.37 23.60
CA GLU A 431 -4.83 10.77 22.80
C GLU A 431 -5.14 12.00 21.95
N ALA A 432 -6.27 11.99 21.24
CA ALA A 432 -6.67 13.08 20.36
C ALA A 432 -6.89 14.42 21.10
N MET A 433 -7.20 14.38 22.40
CA MET A 433 -7.29 15.56 23.24
C MET A 433 -5.91 16.12 23.63
N MET A 434 -4.90 15.27 23.73
CA MET A 434 -3.58 15.62 24.26
C MET A 434 -2.53 15.81 23.17
N LEU A 435 -2.69 15.20 21.99
CA LEU A 435 -1.73 15.22 20.90
C LEU A 435 -2.26 15.98 19.69
N GLY A 436 -1.37 16.62 18.99
CA GLY A 436 -1.61 17.30 17.74
C GLY A 436 -0.34 17.40 16.90
N TRP A 437 -0.43 18.01 15.72
CA TRP A 437 0.72 18.27 14.85
C TRP A 437 1.25 19.69 15.10
N ASP A 438 2.59 19.79 15.18
CA ASP A 438 3.29 21.08 15.32
C ASP A 438 3.61 21.73 13.97
N ASP A 439 3.56 20.91 12.89
CA ASP A 439 3.80 21.39 11.55
C ASP A 439 2.66 22.32 11.09
N ALA A 440 3.02 23.54 10.73
CA ALA A 440 2.08 24.54 10.18
C ALA A 440 1.60 24.15 8.76
N GLU A 441 2.22 23.14 8.15
CA GLU A 441 2.06 22.75 6.77
C GLU A 441 1.19 21.49 6.56
N ASN A 442 0.80 21.29 5.36
CA ASN A 442 -0.27 20.48 4.79
C ASN A 442 -0.31 18.97 5.12
N ILE A 443 0.70 18.40 5.79
CA ILE A 443 0.74 16.99 6.14
C ILE A 443 0.09 16.81 7.53
N ARG A 444 -1.14 16.33 7.57
CA ARG A 444 -1.88 16.10 8.82
C ARG A 444 -2.58 14.73 8.78
N PRO A 445 -1.81 13.64 8.84
CA PRO A 445 -2.41 12.33 8.98
C PRO A 445 -3.16 12.22 10.32
N SER A 446 -4.05 11.26 10.45
CA SER A 446 -4.57 10.87 11.76
C SER A 446 -3.41 10.42 12.66
N ILE A 447 -3.40 10.84 13.93
CA ILE A 447 -2.38 10.39 14.88
C ILE A 447 -2.42 8.88 15.04
N GLY A 448 -3.61 8.28 15.10
CA GLY A 448 -3.81 6.84 15.12
C GLY A 448 -3.14 6.14 13.93
N ASP A 449 -3.33 6.65 12.70
CA ASP A 449 -2.72 6.05 11.51
C ASP A 449 -1.19 6.04 11.57
N VAL A 450 -0.58 7.05 12.22
CA VAL A 450 0.88 7.10 12.42
C VAL A 450 1.34 6.09 13.46
N PHE A 451 0.63 5.97 14.58
CA PHE A 451 0.96 5.00 15.62
C PHE A 451 0.76 3.56 15.16
N ASP A 452 -0.27 3.30 14.37
CA ASP A 452 -0.66 1.95 13.90
C ASP A 452 0.13 1.49 12.68
N ALA A 453 0.80 2.41 11.96
CA ALA A 453 1.58 2.07 10.77
C ALA A 453 2.73 1.11 11.10
N PRO A 454 2.81 -0.07 10.46
CA PRO A 454 3.81 -1.10 10.80
C PRO A 454 5.25 -0.62 10.67
N TYR A 455 5.53 0.27 9.72
CA TYR A 455 6.86 0.82 9.46
C TYR A 455 7.30 1.86 10.50
N ASN A 456 6.41 2.32 11.38
CA ASN A 456 6.73 3.21 12.50
C ASN A 456 7.06 2.45 13.80
N GLN A 457 6.91 1.12 13.79
CA GLN A 457 7.24 0.29 14.95
C GLN A 457 8.71 0.47 15.34
N GLY A 458 8.95 0.81 16.61
CA GLY A 458 10.27 1.11 17.12
C GLY A 458 10.75 2.56 16.95
N LEU A 459 10.20 3.30 15.97
CA LEU A 459 10.50 4.72 15.77
C LEU A 459 9.65 5.63 16.69
N ILE A 460 8.43 5.24 16.99
CA ILE A 460 7.53 5.97 17.87
C ILE A 460 7.01 5.04 18.95
N LYS A 461 7.08 5.50 20.20
CA LYS A 461 6.61 4.75 21.38
C LYS A 461 5.79 5.67 22.24
N LYS A 462 4.64 5.17 22.70
CA LYS A 462 3.81 5.82 23.72
C LYS A 462 3.86 5.07 25.04
N ALA A 463 3.75 5.81 26.14
CA ALA A 463 3.66 5.26 27.48
C ALA A 463 2.67 6.10 28.30
N TRP A 464 1.72 5.44 28.92
CA TRP A 464 0.73 6.03 29.80
C TRP A 464 1.06 5.84 31.28
N GLN A 465 0.59 6.77 32.09
CA GLN A 465 0.62 6.68 33.54
C GLN A 465 -0.57 7.41 34.20
N PRO A 466 -1.56 6.72 34.80
CA PRO A 466 -1.78 5.27 34.67
C PRO A 466 -2.15 4.91 33.22
N GLU A 467 -2.02 3.66 32.86
CA GLU A 467 -2.52 3.16 31.57
C GLU A 467 -4.03 3.39 31.51
N PRO A 468 -4.59 4.03 30.47
CA PRO A 468 -6.02 4.12 30.31
C PRO A 468 -6.53 2.73 29.94
N CYS A 469 -7.17 2.11 30.91
CA CYS A 469 -7.65 0.76 30.77
C CYS A 469 -8.91 0.69 29.88
N THR A 470 -9.68 -0.35 30.05
CA THR A 470 -10.91 -0.61 29.27
C THR A 470 -11.92 0.54 29.32
N PRO A 471 -12.85 0.67 28.35
CA PRO A 471 -13.92 1.65 28.40
C PRO A 471 -14.71 1.64 29.72
N GLU A 472 -14.82 0.45 30.39
CA GLU A 472 -15.50 0.32 31.68
C GLU A 472 -14.72 0.94 32.83
N GLU A 473 -13.38 1.03 32.73
CA GLU A 473 -12.54 1.69 33.74
C GLU A 473 -12.50 3.19 33.56
N LEU A 474 -12.63 3.68 32.33
CA LEU A 474 -12.83 5.10 32.06
C LEU A 474 -14.16 5.64 32.60
N ASP A 475 -15.13 4.76 32.86
CA ASP A 475 -16.39 5.10 33.52
C ASP A 475 -16.26 5.23 35.04
N LYS A 476 -15.14 4.84 35.64
CA LYS A 476 -14.93 4.81 37.10
C LYS A 476 -13.84 5.80 37.52
N ILE A 477 -14.17 7.08 37.52
CA ILE A 477 -13.26 8.10 37.99
C ILE A 477 -13.20 8.09 39.55
N PRO A 478 -12.00 8.07 40.13
CA PRO A 478 -11.85 8.18 41.58
C PRO A 478 -12.43 9.49 42.12
N ASP A 479 -12.94 9.47 43.36
CA ASP A 479 -13.49 10.65 44.03
C ASP A 479 -12.52 11.83 44.17
N SER A 480 -11.23 11.55 44.08
CA SER A 480 -10.13 12.54 44.11
C SER A 480 -9.83 13.13 42.73
N GLY A 481 -10.50 12.64 41.67
CA GLY A 481 -10.08 12.87 40.30
C GLY A 481 -8.96 11.96 39.85
N ILE A 482 -8.52 12.14 38.60
CA ILE A 482 -7.42 11.37 38.02
C ILE A 482 -6.59 12.24 37.08
N VAL A 483 -5.31 11.93 36.96
CA VAL A 483 -4.41 12.55 35.97
C VAL A 483 -3.81 11.45 35.10
N TYR A 484 -4.14 11.44 33.81
CA TYR A 484 -3.49 10.63 32.80
C TYR A 484 -2.30 11.39 32.25
N LYS A 485 -1.13 10.77 32.26
CA LYS A 485 0.09 11.32 31.64
C LYS A 485 0.44 10.47 30.43
N LEU A 486 0.66 11.11 29.30
CA LEU A 486 1.11 10.48 28.06
C LEU A 486 2.52 10.97 27.75
N SER A 487 3.45 10.05 27.60
CA SER A 487 4.80 10.32 27.10
C SER A 487 4.96 9.67 25.73
N VAL A 488 5.44 10.43 24.75
CA VAL A 488 5.72 9.94 23.39
C VAL A 488 7.19 10.16 23.11
N THR A 489 7.87 9.08 22.75
CA THR A 489 9.28 9.10 22.33
C THR A 489 9.35 8.80 20.84
N GLN A 490 10.00 9.67 20.08
CA GLN A 490 10.28 9.48 18.66
C GLN A 490 11.77 9.23 18.51
N SER A 491 12.13 7.98 18.15
CA SER A 491 13.49 7.56 17.87
C SER A 491 13.79 7.74 16.37
N VAL A 492 15.04 7.88 16.00
CA VAL A 492 15.52 7.88 14.62
C VAL A 492 16.80 7.08 14.53
N ASN A 493 17.05 6.50 13.38
CA ASN A 493 18.34 5.90 13.06
C ASN A 493 19.42 6.99 12.94
N PRO A 494 20.68 6.73 13.33
CA PRO A 494 21.75 7.68 13.06
C PRO A 494 21.94 7.84 11.55
N PRO A 495 22.14 9.08 11.01
CA PRO A 495 22.39 9.29 9.60
C PRO A 495 23.74 8.70 9.20
N THR A 496 23.83 8.18 7.97
CA THR A 496 25.08 7.73 7.35
C THR A 496 25.46 8.65 6.19
N GLU A 497 26.71 8.60 5.73
CA GLU A 497 27.13 9.36 4.55
C GLU A 497 26.36 8.95 3.30
N ALA A 498 25.98 7.67 3.19
CA ALA A 498 25.21 7.16 2.06
C ALA A 498 23.76 7.67 2.00
N SER A 499 23.20 8.11 3.14
CA SER A 499 21.86 8.69 3.20
C SER A 499 21.83 10.21 3.08
N THR A 500 22.97 10.83 2.81
CA THR A 500 23.02 12.27 2.59
C THR A 500 22.42 12.59 1.23
N ASN A 501 21.38 13.40 1.21
CA ASN A 501 20.70 13.83 -0.02
C ASN A 501 21.63 14.77 -0.81
N SER A 502 22.11 14.34 -1.95
CA SER A 502 23.19 14.99 -2.71
C SER A 502 22.88 16.41 -3.20
N SER A 503 21.61 16.77 -3.35
CA SER A 503 21.19 18.06 -3.89
C SER A 503 20.97 19.18 -2.87
N SER A 504 20.82 18.87 -1.56
CA SER A 504 20.46 19.83 -0.51
C SER A 504 21.40 19.86 0.69
N GLY A 505 22.55 19.18 0.62
CA GLY A 505 23.44 19.02 1.77
C GLY A 505 22.99 17.95 2.75
N ASN A 506 23.67 17.83 3.90
CA ASN A 506 23.39 16.84 4.94
C ASN A 506 22.07 17.14 5.67
N VAL A 507 20.93 16.85 5.05
CA VAL A 507 19.64 16.94 5.72
C VAL A 507 19.38 15.65 6.47
N SER A 508 19.39 15.73 7.79
CA SER A 508 19.10 14.60 8.68
C SER A 508 18.02 14.98 9.68
N VAL A 509 17.40 13.98 10.30
CA VAL A 509 16.39 14.18 11.35
C VAL A 509 16.94 13.73 12.69
N ALA A 510 16.48 14.37 13.78
CA ALA A 510 16.82 14.03 15.14
C ALA A 510 15.62 13.39 15.88
N GLY A 511 15.91 12.56 16.87
CA GLY A 511 14.93 12.03 17.79
C GLY A 511 14.35 13.13 18.69
N ASP A 512 13.18 12.87 19.29
CA ASP A 512 12.50 13.79 20.19
C ASP A 512 11.62 13.06 21.20
N SER A 513 11.26 13.74 22.28
CA SER A 513 10.29 13.24 23.24
C SER A 513 9.40 14.37 23.73
N LEU A 514 8.13 14.09 23.91
CA LEU A 514 7.14 15.02 24.40
C LEU A 514 6.26 14.34 25.44
N SER A 515 5.63 15.13 26.29
CA SER A 515 4.68 14.63 27.27
C SER A 515 3.54 15.63 27.44
N GLY A 516 2.35 15.11 27.73
CA GLY A 516 1.18 15.88 28.06
C GLY A 516 0.40 15.20 29.18
N GLN A 517 -0.53 15.92 29.78
CA GLN A 517 -1.39 15.37 30.82
C GLN A 517 -2.85 15.76 30.60
N TYR A 518 -3.74 14.84 30.95
CA TYR A 518 -5.17 15.03 30.98
C TYR A 518 -5.64 14.93 32.43
N THR A 519 -6.01 16.07 33.03
CA THR A 519 -6.41 16.16 34.41
C THR A 519 -7.93 16.18 34.50
N VAL A 520 -8.49 15.30 35.32
CA VAL A 520 -9.93 15.25 35.60
C VAL A 520 -10.15 15.62 37.05
N HIS A 521 -10.77 16.75 37.28
CA HIS A 521 -11.20 17.21 38.59
C HIS A 521 -12.59 16.72 38.90
N VAL A 522 -12.82 16.25 40.14
CA VAL A 522 -14.15 15.83 40.59
C VAL A 522 -14.74 16.89 41.52
N VAL A 523 -15.84 17.49 41.07
CA VAL A 523 -16.59 18.47 41.81
C VAL A 523 -17.70 17.79 42.58
N LYS A 524 -17.72 17.98 43.91
CA LYS A 524 -18.73 17.37 44.80
C LYS A 524 -19.88 18.34 45.03
N GLY A 525 -21.10 17.81 45.03
CA GLY A 525 -22.29 18.58 45.28
C GLY A 525 -22.41 19.04 46.73
N GLN A 526 -23.19 20.07 46.90
CA GLN A 526 -23.60 20.59 48.22
C GLN A 526 -25.06 20.93 48.28
N LEU A 527 -25.63 20.93 49.47
CA LEU A 527 -27.05 21.21 49.74
C LEU A 527 -27.13 22.02 51.02
N ASP A 528 -27.73 23.22 50.93
CA ASP A 528 -27.98 24.05 52.07
C ASP A 528 -29.36 23.72 52.64
N ILE A 529 -29.42 23.46 53.94
CA ILE A 529 -30.67 23.22 54.67
C ILE A 529 -30.86 24.39 55.64
N THR A 530 -31.86 25.19 55.37
CA THR A 530 -32.23 26.29 56.21
C THR A 530 -33.44 25.91 57.08
N LYS A 531 -33.28 26.00 58.37
CA LYS A 531 -34.34 25.81 59.37
C LYS A 531 -34.81 27.12 59.90
N GLU A 532 -36.11 27.40 59.79
CA GLU A 532 -36.77 28.54 60.34
C GLU A 532 -37.79 28.11 61.40
N ILE A 533 -37.76 28.76 62.53
CA ILE A 533 -38.76 28.63 63.58
C ILE A 533 -39.70 29.84 63.46
N ASP A 534 -41.02 29.57 63.45
CA ASP A 534 -42.12 30.49 63.11
C ASP A 534 -41.93 31.95 63.67
N ALA A 535 -42.41 32.88 62.83
CA ALA A 535 -42.38 34.31 63.07
C ALA A 535 -43.10 34.77 64.37
N GLN A 536 -43.92 33.93 64.90
CA GLN A 536 -44.55 34.19 66.24
C GLN A 536 -43.65 33.90 67.43
N TYR A 537 -42.40 33.53 67.16
CA TYR A 537 -41.37 33.33 68.17
C TYR A 537 -41.02 34.68 68.83
N THR A 538 -41.60 34.87 70.01
CA THR A 538 -41.36 36.06 70.86
C THR A 538 -40.37 35.71 72.00
N SER A 539 -39.89 36.72 72.72
CA SER A 539 -39.10 36.51 73.93
C SER A 539 -39.75 35.54 74.93
N ASP A 540 -41.10 35.53 74.95
CA ASP A 540 -41.86 34.69 75.87
C ASP A 540 -42.07 33.25 75.39
N THR A 541 -41.81 33.01 74.15
CA THR A 541 -41.97 31.69 73.48
C THR A 541 -40.66 31.06 73.09
N ARG A 542 -39.52 31.61 73.43
CA ARG A 542 -38.20 31.04 73.22
C ARG A 542 -38.10 29.65 73.83
N PRO A 543 -37.49 28.69 73.12
CA PRO A 543 -37.22 27.40 73.72
C PRO A 543 -36.34 27.61 74.97
N ASN A 544 -36.77 27.15 76.10
CA ASN A 544 -35.96 27.12 77.32
C ASN A 544 -35.06 25.89 77.45
N THR A 545 -35.08 25.08 76.46
CA THR A 545 -34.25 23.90 76.28
C THR A 545 -33.73 23.82 74.84
N ASN A 546 -32.63 23.17 74.62
CA ASN A 546 -32.10 22.97 73.29
C ASN A 546 -33.13 22.23 72.41
N GLN A 547 -33.28 22.74 71.18
CA GLN A 547 -34.18 22.16 70.17
C GLN A 547 -33.35 21.66 69.00
N SER A 548 -33.54 20.40 68.61
CA SER A 548 -32.84 19.83 67.46
C SER A 548 -33.86 19.36 66.43
N PHE A 549 -33.57 19.70 65.17
CA PHE A 549 -34.38 19.26 64.03
C PHE A 549 -33.50 18.38 63.17
N VAL A 550 -33.93 17.16 62.91
CA VAL A 550 -33.20 16.14 62.20
C VAL A 550 -33.76 16.05 60.77
N PHE A 551 -32.92 16.23 59.79
CA PHE A 551 -33.26 16.09 58.42
C PHE A 551 -32.67 14.77 57.90
N LYS A 552 -33.53 13.87 57.33
CA LYS A 552 -33.12 12.71 56.61
C LYS A 552 -33.02 13.01 55.16
N ILE A 553 -31.86 12.76 54.59
CA ILE A 553 -31.50 12.97 53.20
C ILE A 553 -31.24 11.62 52.56
N GLU A 554 -31.98 11.27 51.53
CA GLU A 554 -31.83 9.98 50.84
C GLU A 554 -31.49 10.24 49.35
N ARG A 555 -30.46 9.54 48.85
CA ARG A 555 -30.04 9.58 47.46
C ARG A 555 -30.44 8.29 46.74
N ARG A 556 -30.90 8.44 45.49
CA ARG A 556 -31.22 7.38 44.55
C ARG A 556 -30.57 7.67 43.21
N ASP A 557 -30.24 6.63 42.45
CA ASP A 557 -29.72 6.84 41.06
C ASP A 557 -30.87 7.22 40.10
N GLU A 558 -32.09 6.73 40.37
CA GLU A 558 -33.33 7.07 39.66
C GLU A 558 -34.38 7.53 40.65
N LEU A 559 -35.28 8.45 40.25
CA LEU A 559 -36.30 9.03 41.14
C LEU A 559 -37.15 7.99 41.86
N SER A 560 -37.50 6.91 41.18
CA SER A 560 -38.30 5.81 41.73
C SER A 560 -37.46 4.60 42.14
N GLY A 561 -36.13 4.71 42.04
CA GLY A 561 -35.19 3.63 42.36
C GLY A 561 -35.01 3.37 43.86
N PRO A 562 -34.26 2.34 44.23
CA PRO A 562 -33.90 2.08 45.62
C PRO A 562 -33.02 3.16 46.19
N VAL A 563 -33.08 3.40 47.49
CA VAL A 563 -32.19 4.30 48.18
C VAL A 563 -30.81 3.71 48.18
N GLN A 564 -29.82 4.52 47.72
CA GLN A 564 -28.41 4.16 47.66
C GLN A 564 -27.66 4.66 48.91
N ASP A 565 -27.93 5.92 49.29
CA ASP A 565 -27.27 6.57 50.40
C ASP A 565 -28.29 7.25 51.30
N THR A 566 -28.00 7.29 52.59
CA THR A 566 -28.79 8.02 53.60
C THR A 566 -27.86 8.83 54.49
N PHE A 567 -28.17 10.13 54.58
CA PHE A 567 -27.46 11.07 55.45
C PHE A 567 -28.44 11.68 56.44
N TYR A 568 -27.92 12.12 57.55
CA TYR A 568 -28.71 12.89 58.55
C TYR A 568 -27.99 14.18 58.86
N GLU A 569 -28.75 15.31 58.77
CA GLU A 569 -28.27 16.61 59.17
C GLU A 569 -29.11 17.11 60.34
N VAL A 570 -28.41 17.69 61.34
CA VAL A 570 -29.06 18.16 62.54
C VAL A 570 -28.85 19.65 62.74
N ILE A 571 -29.90 20.40 62.74
CA ILE A 571 -29.89 21.84 63.02
C ILE A 571 -30.43 22.06 64.42
N SER A 572 -29.57 22.64 65.32
CA SER A 572 -29.89 22.79 66.70
C SER A 572 -29.93 24.26 67.10
N PHE A 573 -30.93 24.59 67.85
CA PHE A 573 -31.08 25.91 68.51
C PHE A 573 -30.81 25.70 70.01
N ALA A 574 -29.95 26.54 70.59
CA ALA A 574 -29.67 26.50 71.99
C ALA A 574 -30.85 27.06 72.83
N ALA A 575 -30.88 26.67 74.09
CA ALA A 575 -31.86 27.23 75.01
C ALA A 575 -31.74 28.77 75.08
N ASN A 576 -32.89 29.45 74.94
CA ASN A 576 -33.01 30.90 74.95
C ASN A 576 -32.24 31.64 73.83
N GLU A 577 -31.91 30.97 72.75
CA GLU A 577 -31.27 31.55 71.59
C GLU A 577 -32.20 32.50 70.81
N ASP A 578 -31.66 33.68 70.42
CA ASP A 578 -32.45 34.70 69.70
C ASP A 578 -32.54 34.42 68.20
N THR A 579 -31.68 33.59 67.68
CA THR A 579 -31.65 33.22 66.27
C THR A 579 -32.87 32.35 65.91
N LYS A 580 -33.65 32.83 64.88
CA LYS A 580 -34.79 32.09 64.39
C LYS A 580 -34.53 31.24 63.14
N VAL A 581 -33.46 31.56 62.51
CA VAL A 581 -33.09 30.92 61.22
C VAL A 581 -31.66 30.42 61.30
N LYS A 582 -31.42 29.15 60.98
CA LYS A 582 -30.10 28.55 60.85
C LYS A 582 -29.97 27.76 59.55
N THR A 583 -28.79 27.84 58.95
CA THR A 583 -28.47 27.09 57.74
C THR A 583 -27.26 26.21 58.00
N ASN A 584 -27.39 24.93 57.68
CA ASN A 584 -26.28 24.02 57.61
C ASN A 584 -26.06 23.54 56.15
N THR A 585 -24.80 23.38 55.76
CA THR A 585 -24.43 22.92 54.42
C THR A 585 -23.95 21.49 54.50
N VAL A 586 -24.65 20.60 53.83
CA VAL A 586 -24.25 19.20 53.56
C VAL A 586 -23.36 19.19 52.34
N ARG A 587 -22.14 18.68 52.48
CA ARG A 587 -21.11 18.69 51.43
C ARG A 587 -20.71 17.26 51.00
N GLY A 588 -20.05 17.14 49.85
CA GLY A 588 -19.53 15.87 49.37
C GLY A 588 -20.57 14.97 48.70
N LEU A 589 -21.64 15.56 48.20
CA LEU A 589 -22.75 14.82 47.62
C LEU A 589 -22.44 14.34 46.20
N ARG A 590 -22.83 13.10 45.92
CA ARG A 590 -22.74 12.46 44.59
C ARG A 590 -23.95 12.83 43.76
N LYS A 591 -23.85 12.74 42.44
CA LYS A 591 -25.02 12.91 41.56
C LYS A 591 -26.14 11.92 41.89
N GLY A 592 -27.37 12.35 41.69
CA GLY A 592 -28.55 11.50 41.89
C GLY A 592 -29.79 12.30 42.28
N TYR A 593 -30.85 11.55 42.49
CA TYR A 593 -32.11 12.09 42.97
C TYR A 593 -32.11 12.09 44.50
N TYR A 594 -32.36 13.26 45.08
CA TYR A 594 -32.36 13.46 46.55
C TYR A 594 -33.78 13.74 47.05
N THR A 595 -34.09 13.13 48.17
CA THR A 595 -35.26 13.51 48.98
C THR A 595 -34.78 14.00 50.31
N VAL A 596 -35.39 15.06 50.82
CA VAL A 596 -35.12 15.63 52.13
C VAL A 596 -36.41 15.68 52.91
N LYS A 597 -36.39 15.11 54.12
CA LYS A 597 -37.55 15.10 55.05
C LYS A 597 -37.10 15.47 56.43
N GLU A 598 -37.87 16.28 57.12
CA GLU A 598 -37.70 16.47 58.56
C GLU A 598 -38.31 15.30 59.33
N GLU A 599 -37.54 14.71 60.19
CA GLU A 599 -37.96 13.62 61.08
C GLU A 599 -38.74 14.17 62.26
N SER A 600 -40.06 14.24 62.16
CA SER A 600 -40.98 14.90 63.09
C SER A 600 -40.96 14.31 64.51
N GLY A 601 -40.47 13.12 64.71
CA GLY A 601 -40.32 12.46 66.01
C GLY A 601 -39.34 13.12 66.95
N TRP A 602 -38.37 13.94 66.43
CA TRP A 602 -37.35 14.64 67.21
C TRP A 602 -37.79 16.06 67.58
N SER A 603 -38.75 16.64 66.87
CA SER A 603 -39.28 17.99 67.15
C SER A 603 -40.65 17.95 67.80
N TRP A 604 -40.79 17.21 68.89
CA TRP A 604 -42.08 16.93 69.51
C TRP A 604 -42.90 18.18 69.96
N LYS A 605 -42.23 19.33 70.15
CA LYS A 605 -42.91 20.61 70.46
C LYS A 605 -43.39 21.37 69.23
N TYR A 606 -42.89 21.03 68.02
CA TYR A 606 -43.14 21.79 66.82
C TYR A 606 -43.75 20.91 65.74
N ASN A 607 -44.58 21.51 64.90
CA ASN A 607 -45.09 20.90 63.69
C ASN A 607 -44.37 21.52 62.47
N LEU A 608 -43.93 20.68 61.56
CA LEU A 608 -43.47 21.14 60.25
C LEU A 608 -44.66 21.79 59.52
N THR A 609 -44.58 23.09 59.21
CA THR A 609 -45.59 23.82 58.50
C THR A 609 -45.30 23.97 57.03
N ASP A 610 -44.04 24.06 56.68
CA ASP A 610 -43.58 24.14 55.30
C ASP A 610 -42.21 23.47 55.13
N LEU A 611 -42.03 22.79 53.98
CA LEU A 611 -40.73 22.25 53.53
C LEU A 611 -40.62 22.45 52.05
N THR A 612 -39.82 23.41 51.62
CA THR A 612 -39.72 23.82 50.23
C THR A 612 -38.26 23.84 49.79
N GLN A 613 -38.06 23.68 48.49
CA GLN A 613 -36.77 23.89 47.87
C GLN A 613 -36.83 25.15 47.01
N GLY A 614 -35.90 26.08 47.24
CA GLY A 614 -35.77 27.28 46.47
C GLY A 614 -34.38 27.47 45.91
N PHE A 615 -34.24 28.35 44.96
CA PHE A 615 -32.96 28.79 44.38
C PHE A 615 -32.86 30.30 44.56
N GLU A 616 -31.84 30.79 45.20
CA GLU A 616 -31.58 32.24 45.27
C GLU A 616 -30.88 32.72 43.98
N PRO A 617 -31.17 33.93 43.45
CA PRO A 617 -32.01 35.00 44.00
C PRO A 617 -33.38 35.20 43.32
N VAL A 618 -33.88 34.26 42.53
CA VAL A 618 -35.14 34.46 41.74
C VAL A 618 -36.19 33.44 42.19
N PRO A 619 -37.48 33.79 42.17
CA PRO A 619 -38.55 32.82 42.43
C PRO A 619 -38.56 31.76 41.33
N ALA A 620 -37.80 30.69 41.55
CA ALA A 620 -37.83 29.49 40.73
C ALA A 620 -39.03 28.63 41.13
N PRO A 621 -39.45 27.69 40.30
CA PRO A 621 -40.48 26.73 40.67
C PRO A 621 -40.12 26.04 41.98
N VAL A 622 -41.05 26.07 42.93
CA VAL A 622 -40.87 25.43 44.25
C VAL A 622 -41.00 23.94 44.06
N TYR A 623 -39.92 23.22 44.25
CA TYR A 623 -39.99 21.77 44.32
C TYR A 623 -40.31 21.31 45.76
N LYS A 624 -41.01 20.21 45.88
CA LYS A 624 -41.20 19.60 47.20
C LYS A 624 -40.03 18.65 47.46
N PRO A 625 -39.11 18.97 48.37
CA PRO A 625 -37.90 18.16 48.64
C PRO A 625 -38.22 16.74 49.06
N SER A 626 -39.43 16.51 49.59
CA SER A 626 -39.89 15.16 49.96
C SER A 626 -40.34 14.31 48.75
N GLU A 627 -40.60 14.93 47.58
CA GLU A 627 -40.97 14.23 46.33
C GLU A 627 -39.74 13.92 45.49
N GLY A 628 -38.63 14.58 45.72
CA GLY A 628 -37.35 14.33 45.06
C GLY A 628 -36.92 15.47 44.10
N PHE A 629 -35.64 15.69 44.04
CA PHE A 629 -35.00 16.61 43.11
C PHE A 629 -33.65 16.05 42.66
N TYR A 630 -33.16 16.44 41.49
CA TYR A 630 -31.91 15.99 40.97
C TYR A 630 -30.76 16.93 41.36
N LEU A 631 -29.66 16.35 41.82
CA LEU A 631 -28.38 16.99 42.04
C LEU A 631 -27.35 16.33 41.15
N GLY A 632 -26.71 17.07 40.26
CA GLY A 632 -25.71 16.54 39.35
C GLY A 632 -25.20 17.58 38.36
N GLY A 633 -24.21 17.22 37.57
CA GLY A 633 -23.71 18.08 36.53
C GLY A 633 -24.65 18.15 35.35
N SER A 634 -25.03 19.34 35.00
CA SER A 634 -25.59 19.66 33.69
C SER A 634 -25.01 21.00 33.23
N GLY A 635 -23.75 21.00 33.00
CA GLY A 635 -23.20 22.04 32.14
C GLY A 635 -23.28 21.59 30.71
N ASP A 636 -23.26 22.46 29.73
CA ASP A 636 -22.94 22.09 28.36
C ASP A 636 -21.68 21.23 28.39
N ASN A 637 -21.83 19.93 28.05
CA ASN A 637 -20.78 18.92 28.06
C ASN A 637 -20.23 18.46 29.43
N GLY A 638 -20.93 18.63 30.51
CA GLY A 638 -20.54 18.09 31.82
C GLY A 638 -19.27 18.72 32.42
N THR A 639 -18.92 19.93 32.04
CA THR A 639 -17.74 20.62 32.57
C THR A 639 -18.12 21.55 33.71
N ALA A 640 -17.41 21.45 34.84
CA ALA A 640 -17.53 22.44 35.91
C ALA A 640 -16.81 23.74 35.51
N THR A 641 -17.30 24.90 36.01
CA THR A 641 -16.62 26.18 35.84
C THR A 641 -15.37 26.24 36.74
N GLU A 642 -14.45 27.17 36.42
CA GLU A 642 -13.27 27.43 37.25
C GLU A 642 -13.62 27.74 38.70
N ALA A 643 -14.68 28.51 38.93
CA ALA A 643 -15.17 28.84 40.28
C ALA A 643 -15.68 27.58 41.03
N GLN A 644 -16.22 26.62 40.30
CA GLN A 644 -16.62 25.30 40.88
C GLN A 644 -15.41 24.42 41.17
N LEU A 645 -14.39 24.42 40.30
CA LEU A 645 -13.14 23.71 40.52
C LEU A 645 -12.40 24.24 41.78
N ASN A 646 -12.42 25.54 41.98
CA ASN A 646 -11.78 26.22 43.11
C ASN A 646 -12.60 26.17 44.40
N GLY A 647 -13.80 25.58 44.36
CA GLY A 647 -14.70 25.49 45.50
C GLY A 647 -15.31 26.84 45.94
N THR A 648 -15.19 27.88 45.12
CA THR A 648 -15.75 29.22 45.39
C THR A 648 -17.18 29.38 44.96
N ALA A 649 -17.68 28.51 44.10
CA ALA A 649 -19.09 28.39 43.74
C ALA A 649 -19.57 26.96 43.93
N PRO A 650 -20.76 26.74 44.47
CA PRO A 650 -21.35 25.41 44.53
C PRO A 650 -21.67 24.94 43.12
N TYR A 651 -21.43 23.68 42.89
CA TYR A 651 -21.85 23.07 41.65
C TYR A 651 -23.37 22.91 41.61
N GLN A 652 -23.97 23.37 40.53
CA GLN A 652 -25.42 23.40 40.39
C GLN A 652 -25.88 22.34 39.41
N GLY A 653 -26.63 21.40 39.88
CA GLY A 653 -27.39 20.52 39.01
C GLY A 653 -28.49 21.27 38.31
N GLN A 654 -28.62 21.06 37.00
CA GLN A 654 -29.60 21.59 36.08
C GLN A 654 -29.58 23.12 35.81
N GLU A 655 -29.25 23.44 34.57
CA GLU A 655 -29.48 24.73 33.93
C GLU A 655 -28.83 25.97 34.57
N GLY A 656 -27.62 25.83 35.10
CA GLY A 656 -26.83 27.00 35.57
C GLY A 656 -27.47 27.78 36.74
N LYS A 657 -28.25 27.11 37.59
CA LYS A 657 -28.97 27.71 38.69
C LYS A 657 -28.27 27.57 40.03
N ALA A 658 -28.53 28.50 40.95
CA ALA A 658 -27.94 28.59 42.28
C ALA A 658 -28.16 27.36 43.18
N PRO A 659 -27.33 27.19 44.22
CA PRO A 659 -27.38 25.98 45.06
C PRO A 659 -28.79 25.73 45.59
N SER A 660 -29.14 24.45 45.65
CA SER A 660 -30.43 24.04 46.22
C SER A 660 -30.45 24.40 47.69
N VAL A 661 -31.36 25.26 48.06
CA VAL A 661 -31.62 25.62 49.44
C VAL A 661 -32.93 24.96 49.90
N ILE A 662 -32.89 24.10 50.88
CA ILE A 662 -34.06 23.52 51.50
C ILE A 662 -34.44 24.43 52.66
N ARG A 663 -35.67 24.95 52.64
CA ARG A 663 -36.23 25.73 53.75
C ARG A 663 -37.29 24.91 54.45
N ALA A 664 -37.13 24.78 55.78
CA ALA A 664 -38.08 24.15 56.62
C ALA A 664 -38.60 25.10 57.71
N SER A 665 -39.86 25.35 57.71
CA SER A 665 -40.52 26.24 58.72
C SER A 665 -41.36 25.39 59.66
N ASN A 666 -41.22 25.63 60.95
CA ASN A 666 -41.98 24.94 61.98
C ASN A 666 -42.71 25.92 62.88
N ALA A 667 -43.93 25.58 63.18
CA ALA A 667 -44.77 26.32 64.13
C ALA A 667 -44.93 25.52 65.43
N LEU A 668 -45.02 26.22 66.51
CA LEU A 668 -45.28 25.61 67.82
C LEU A 668 -46.62 24.83 67.81
N LYS A 669 -46.63 23.62 68.32
CA LYS A 669 -47.86 22.81 68.44
C LYS A 669 -48.85 23.52 69.36
N GLN A 670 -50.01 23.80 68.82
CA GLN A 670 -51.12 24.28 69.63
C GLN A 670 -52.02 23.10 70.01
N ASN A 671 -52.25 22.96 71.30
CA ASN A 671 -53.26 22.00 71.78
C ASN A 671 -54.62 22.67 71.77
N THR A 672 -55.56 22.10 71.02
CA THR A 672 -56.92 22.59 70.94
C THR A 672 -57.85 21.71 71.79
N GLY A 673 -58.46 22.24 72.80
CA GLY A 673 -59.40 21.56 73.71
C GLY A 673 -59.18 21.94 75.19
N ILE A 674 -60.06 21.47 76.06
CA ILE A 674 -60.06 21.81 77.51
C ILE A 674 -58.72 21.49 78.18
N LEU A 675 -57.99 20.49 77.69
CA LEU A 675 -56.63 20.22 78.15
C LEU A 675 -55.56 20.92 77.30
N GLY A 676 -55.95 21.43 76.14
CA GLY A 676 -55.06 22.12 75.21
C GLY A 676 -54.61 23.51 75.73
N ASP A 677 -55.49 24.24 76.33
CA ASP A 677 -55.17 25.55 76.90
C ASP A 677 -54.20 25.43 78.10
N ALA A 678 -54.39 24.39 78.94
CA ALA A 678 -53.50 24.10 80.05
C ALA A 678 -52.13 23.60 79.53
N ALA A 679 -52.12 22.77 78.49
CA ALA A 679 -50.90 22.29 77.86
C ALA A 679 -50.18 23.39 77.10
N ASN A 680 -50.90 24.31 76.39
CA ASN A 680 -50.31 25.48 75.74
C ASN A 680 -49.76 26.48 76.78
N ALA A 681 -50.43 26.67 77.93
CA ALA A 681 -49.89 27.44 79.05
C ALA A 681 -48.67 26.79 79.66
N LEU A 682 -48.67 25.45 79.84
CA LEU A 682 -47.54 24.72 80.32
C LEU A 682 -46.35 24.77 79.34
N ASN A 683 -46.63 24.67 78.07
CA ASN A 683 -45.59 24.79 77.02
C ASN A 683 -44.98 26.22 77.02
N ARG A 684 -45.74 27.24 77.31
CA ARG A 684 -45.25 28.62 77.48
C ARG A 684 -44.43 28.80 78.75
N PHE A 685 -44.72 28.03 79.80
CA PHE A 685 -43.93 28.04 81.03
C PHE A 685 -42.68 27.23 80.98
N VAL A 686 -42.65 26.20 80.11
CA VAL A 686 -41.50 25.29 79.95
C VAL A 686 -40.57 25.75 78.83
N ASN A 687 -41.03 26.71 77.98
CA ASN A 687 -40.19 27.29 76.91
C ASN A 687 -39.40 28.46 77.40
#